data_b5cd5ae0a82e6b3ab99f92617f85e48d
#
_entry.id   b5cd5ae0a82e6b3ab99f92617f85e48d
#
_cell.length_a   1.000
_cell.length_b   1.000
_cell.length_c   1.000
_cell.angle_alpha   90.00
_cell.angle_beta   90.00
_cell.angle_gamma   90.00
#
_symmetry.space_group_name_H-M   'P 1'
#
loop_
_entity.id
_entity.type
_entity.pdbx_description
1 polymer ?
#
loop_
_entity_poly.entity_id
_entity_poly.type
_entity_poly.pdbx_seq_one_letter_code
_entity_poly.pdbx_strand_id
1 'polypeptide(L)'
;MSFFSSLICGRPTPFTFHTSTSVLALMAMTSSVFATQAIAQAVNEVIITGNPLSRSENANNVSSLSGMNLTQQGQSTLGETLNNLPGVSSTYFGPNASRPIVRGLDGDRIRVLSNSGASLDASSLSFDHAVPLDVLSVERIEVLRGPAALQYGGSAIGGVVNVIDNRIPRKPMQGVLGKVQLQGASGNQEVSKGALLETGFGSWVLHADAFDRNSKDVKVPQALACTKPGSPELSKRICNSANNANGGALGASVFFDQGFVGLSLQTYKSQYGTVAEDEVTIGMKSDRAALEGAWRPTSGIFKNVDWQASQTRYQHTEFEGAEAGTVFANKGHDGRVQLRHKPWKTAAGTWEGIWGWQSEQARFSADGAEAFAPFSHSRTQALFAIEEFSFGKARLNVGVRREQVSVQSLGNPDPSVDRFELGTRKFSPQSYAMSSAWQWRPNWRLSANVSRTERAPKDYELFANGPHIATAAWERGQSGLGLEKANSMDISAQWQKGAHQFKLTAFQSRFGNFIGLLGSLEVEDDLPVQIYQGVRAKFSGFETSGQWRLAQSAGTLDLTWRADAVRAINLNTNEAMPRIAPLRLGAGLVHATGAWSSHLGFDWHAAQNRVPEGSLTTPAFTLWHGHVAYKQKVSGSVLNWFARVDNLSNQWAYSATSILTSTAPGKAPLPGRSVKLGVLASF
;
A
#
# COMPACT_ATOMS: atom_id res chain seq x y z
N MET A 1 -62.96 24.85 28.77
CA MET A 1 -62.33 24.91 30.09
C MET A 1 -60.84 24.77 29.85
N SER A 2 -60.13 25.85 29.63
CA SER A 2 -59.40 26.74 30.59
C SER A 2 -58.34 25.88 31.32
N PHE A 3 -57.05 26.13 31.26
CA PHE A 3 -56.11 27.24 31.50
C PHE A 3 -54.68 26.71 31.29
N PHE A 4 -53.64 27.29 31.01
CA PHE A 4 -52.96 28.55 30.92
C PHE A 4 -51.59 28.41 30.23
N SER A 5 -51.34 29.36 29.39
CA SER A 5 -50.11 29.96 28.92
C SER A 5 -48.94 30.02 29.92
N SER A 6 -47.72 29.89 29.41
CA SER A 6 -46.73 30.97 29.53
C SER A 6 -45.51 30.76 28.64
N LEU A 7 -45.21 31.79 27.87
CA LEU A 7 -43.96 32.03 27.13
C LEU A 7 -42.73 31.96 28.02
N ILE A 8 -41.61 31.49 27.48
CA ILE A 8 -40.32 32.17 27.65
C ILE A 8 -39.49 32.00 26.37
N CYS A 9 -39.21 33.13 25.76
CA CYS A 9 -38.31 33.34 24.63
C CYS A 9 -36.86 33.29 25.15
N GLY A 10 -36.09 32.29 24.77
CA GLY A 10 -34.65 32.17 25.05
C GLY A 10 -33.86 32.50 23.80
N ARG A 11 -33.13 33.60 23.79
CA ARG A 11 -32.17 34.01 22.73
C ARG A 11 -31.05 33.01 22.62
N PRO A 12 -30.52 32.74 21.40
CA PRO A 12 -29.31 31.94 21.26
C PRO A 12 -28.08 32.74 21.69
N THR A 13 -27.35 32.20 22.64
CA THR A 13 -26.03 32.71 23.04
C THR A 13 -24.98 32.30 21.98
N PRO A 14 -24.02 33.19 21.60
CA PRO A 14 -22.96 32.84 20.67
C PRO A 14 -21.98 31.87 21.34
N PHE A 15 -21.73 30.77 20.68
CA PHE A 15 -20.63 29.84 21.01
C PHE A 15 -19.32 30.58 20.78
N THR A 16 -18.65 30.97 21.83
CA THR A 16 -17.26 31.43 21.82
C THR A 16 -16.37 30.21 21.68
N PHE A 17 -15.60 30.16 20.58
CA PHE A 17 -14.48 29.22 20.41
C PHE A 17 -13.42 29.53 21.49
N HIS A 18 -13.37 28.72 22.52
CA HIS A 18 -12.17 28.65 23.37
C HIS A 18 -11.10 27.85 22.61
N THR A 19 -10.18 28.57 21.99
CA THR A 19 -8.89 28.02 21.57
C THR A 19 -8.17 27.53 22.81
N SER A 20 -8.09 26.21 22.96
CA SER A 20 -7.42 25.61 24.10
C SER A 20 -5.91 25.88 24.04
N THR A 21 -5.45 26.82 24.84
CA THR A 21 -4.04 27.08 25.21
C THR A 21 -3.37 25.88 25.89
N SER A 22 -4.06 24.76 26.05
CA SER A 22 -3.59 23.55 26.75
C SER A 22 -2.50 22.77 26.00
N VAL A 23 -2.38 22.91 24.69
CA VAL A 23 -1.35 22.18 23.92
C VAL A 23 0.03 22.82 24.04
N LEU A 24 0.12 24.14 24.18
CA LEU A 24 1.38 24.84 24.45
C LEU A 24 1.89 24.61 25.89
N ALA A 25 0.97 24.46 26.86
CA ALA A 25 1.33 24.20 28.25
C ALA A 25 1.89 22.78 28.46
N LEU A 26 1.47 21.77 27.69
CA LEU A 26 2.02 20.42 27.77
C LEU A 26 3.44 20.36 27.17
N MET A 27 3.77 21.20 26.19
CA MET A 27 5.14 21.31 25.65
C MET A 27 6.10 22.05 26.59
N ALA A 28 5.61 22.94 27.45
CA ALA A 28 6.44 23.68 28.40
C ALA A 28 6.75 22.90 29.69
N MET A 29 5.91 21.96 30.10
CA MET A 29 6.15 21.16 31.32
C MET A 29 7.10 19.97 31.15
N THR A 30 7.38 19.51 29.92
CA THR A 30 8.30 18.40 29.68
C THR A 30 9.77 18.84 29.54
N SER A 31 10.05 20.15 29.44
CA SER A 31 11.41 20.67 29.18
C SER A 31 12.32 20.75 30.42
N SER A 32 11.86 20.44 31.63
CA SER A 32 12.63 20.67 32.84
C SER A 32 13.15 19.41 33.59
N VAL A 33 12.95 18.19 33.05
CA VAL A 33 13.31 16.97 33.83
C VAL A 33 14.35 16.05 33.19
N PHE A 34 14.68 16.16 31.89
CA PHE A 34 15.65 15.24 31.27
C PHE A 34 16.68 15.95 30.37
N ALA A 35 17.67 16.56 30.99
CA ALA A 35 18.95 16.89 30.33
C ALA A 35 19.87 15.66 30.39
N THR A 36 19.55 14.59 29.68
CA THR A 36 20.46 13.51 29.33
C THR A 36 20.69 13.53 27.82
N GLN A 37 21.99 13.60 27.45
CA GLN A 37 22.44 13.68 26.07
C GLN A 37 21.87 12.52 25.24
N ALA A 38 20.81 12.77 24.48
CA ALA A 38 20.40 11.89 23.40
C ALA A 38 21.35 12.11 22.22
N ILE A 39 22.32 11.23 22.03
CA ILE A 39 23.10 11.15 20.80
C ILE A 39 22.12 10.73 19.72
N ALA A 40 21.70 11.66 18.87
CA ALA A 40 20.94 11.39 17.67
C ALA A 40 21.83 10.54 16.75
N GLN A 41 21.68 9.22 16.80
CA GLN A 41 22.31 8.33 15.86
C GLN A 41 21.69 8.57 14.48
N ALA A 42 22.49 9.03 13.53
CA ALA A 42 22.11 9.12 12.14
C ALA A 42 21.80 7.70 11.64
N VAL A 43 20.53 7.41 11.41
CA VAL A 43 20.11 6.15 10.79
C VAL A 43 20.41 6.26 9.29
N ASN A 44 21.58 5.79 8.88
CA ASN A 44 22.04 5.83 7.49
C ASN A 44 21.90 4.50 6.75
N GLU A 45 21.27 3.49 7.32
CA GLU A 45 21.10 2.19 6.65
C GLU A 45 19.63 1.81 6.57
N VAL A 46 19.08 1.83 5.35
CA VAL A 46 17.75 1.27 5.09
C VAL A 46 17.87 -0.24 5.09
N ILE A 47 17.42 -0.86 6.18
CA ILE A 47 17.37 -2.32 6.31
C ILE A 47 16.09 -2.80 5.64
N ILE A 48 16.22 -3.55 4.52
CA ILE A 48 15.08 -4.19 3.88
C ILE A 48 14.67 -5.39 4.72
N THR A 49 13.48 -5.36 5.30
CA THR A 49 12.96 -6.45 6.13
C THR A 49 12.20 -7.49 5.33
N GLY A 50 11.61 -7.11 4.19
CA GLY A 50 10.89 -8.01 3.30
C GLY A 50 11.77 -9.01 2.56
N ASN A 51 13.10 -8.81 2.53
CA ASN A 51 14.06 -9.81 2.04
C ASN A 51 15.16 -10.05 3.07
N PRO A 52 15.04 -11.08 3.91
CA PRO A 52 15.95 -11.31 5.01
C PRO A 52 17.38 -11.75 4.59
N LEU A 53 17.59 -12.22 3.36
CA LEU A 53 18.92 -12.60 2.86
C LEU A 53 19.72 -11.41 2.35
N SER A 54 19.06 -10.40 1.79
CA SER A 54 19.71 -9.20 1.26
C SER A 54 19.21 -7.96 1.98
N ARG A 55 20.07 -7.33 2.77
CA ARG A 55 19.75 -6.16 3.59
C ARG A 55 19.92 -4.82 2.85
N SER A 56 20.48 -4.80 1.65
CA SER A 56 20.70 -3.58 0.89
C SER A 56 19.69 -3.43 -0.25
N GLU A 57 19.13 -2.23 -0.44
CA GLU A 57 18.25 -1.87 -1.56
C GLU A 57 18.87 -2.21 -2.93
N ASN A 58 20.20 -2.16 -3.01
CA ASN A 58 20.95 -2.37 -4.24
C ASN A 58 21.06 -3.84 -4.67
N ALA A 59 20.61 -4.81 -3.87
CA ALA A 59 20.83 -6.22 -4.17
C ALA A 59 19.66 -6.88 -4.90
N ASN A 60 18.47 -6.30 -4.89
CA ASN A 60 17.25 -6.89 -5.46
C ASN A 60 16.36 -5.83 -6.10
N ASN A 61 15.33 -6.27 -6.84
CA ASN A 61 14.26 -5.41 -7.38
C ASN A 61 13.32 -4.89 -6.27
N VAL A 62 13.90 -4.23 -5.26
CA VAL A 62 13.19 -3.60 -4.16
C VAL A 62 13.23 -2.10 -4.33
N SER A 63 12.11 -1.45 -4.12
CA SER A 63 11.99 0.00 -3.96
C SER A 63 11.50 0.29 -2.54
N SER A 64 12.03 1.30 -1.88
CA SER A 64 11.55 1.70 -0.57
C SER A 64 11.25 3.19 -0.47
N LEU A 65 10.30 3.54 0.38
CA LEU A 65 9.94 4.91 0.73
C LEU A 65 9.92 5.03 2.24
N SER A 66 10.76 5.90 2.80
CA SER A 66 10.96 6.04 4.26
C SER A 66 11.35 7.45 4.68
N GLY A 67 11.28 7.75 5.97
CA GLY A 67 11.73 9.00 6.57
C GLY A 67 11.08 10.23 5.95
N MET A 68 11.85 11.30 5.71
CA MET A 68 11.33 12.55 5.13
C MET A 68 10.73 12.36 3.73
N ASN A 69 11.23 11.43 2.93
CA ASN A 69 10.64 11.13 1.62
C ASN A 69 9.22 10.59 1.76
N LEU A 70 8.97 9.70 2.73
CA LEU A 70 7.63 9.21 3.03
C LEU A 70 6.72 10.34 3.55
N THR A 71 7.23 11.18 4.48
CA THR A 71 6.48 12.32 5.02
C THR A 71 6.09 13.32 3.93
N GLN A 72 7.02 13.63 3.01
CA GLN A 72 6.79 14.59 1.93
C GLN A 72 5.93 14.03 0.80
N GLN A 73 6.10 12.75 0.42
CA GLN A 73 5.38 12.12 -0.70
C GLN A 73 4.08 11.45 -0.27
N GLY A 74 3.88 11.23 1.03
CA GLY A 74 2.71 10.56 1.58
C GLY A 74 1.39 11.22 1.15
N GLN A 75 0.48 10.39 0.61
CA GLN A 75 -0.89 10.74 0.23
C GLN A 75 -1.88 10.04 1.17
N SER A 76 -3.17 10.29 1.00
CA SER A 76 -4.23 9.67 1.81
C SER A 76 -4.33 8.15 1.63
N THR A 77 -3.90 7.63 0.49
CA THR A 77 -3.99 6.20 0.17
C THR A 77 -2.63 5.59 -0.14
N LEU A 78 -2.54 4.27 0.04
CA LEU A 78 -1.31 3.51 -0.22
C LEU A 78 -0.93 3.53 -1.71
N GLY A 79 -1.90 3.36 -2.61
CA GLY A 79 -1.66 3.35 -4.04
C GLY A 79 -1.09 4.69 -4.53
N GLU A 80 -1.70 5.81 -4.13
CA GLU A 80 -1.22 7.15 -4.51
C GLU A 80 0.14 7.48 -3.88
N THR A 81 0.40 7.03 -2.66
CA THR A 81 1.71 7.21 -2.01
C THR A 81 2.85 6.54 -2.81
N LEU A 82 2.57 5.41 -3.46
CA LEU A 82 3.55 4.63 -4.22
C LEU A 82 3.55 4.92 -5.72
N ASN A 83 2.58 5.68 -6.24
CA ASN A 83 2.37 5.92 -7.67
C ASN A 83 3.60 6.53 -8.39
N ASN A 84 4.47 7.20 -7.64
CA ASN A 84 5.70 7.80 -8.15
C ASN A 84 6.91 6.86 -8.19
N LEU A 85 6.78 5.60 -7.77
CA LEU A 85 7.84 4.61 -7.92
C LEU A 85 7.84 4.01 -9.34
N PRO A 86 9.02 3.74 -9.95
CA PRO A 86 9.07 3.12 -11.28
C PRO A 86 8.32 1.78 -11.31
N GLY A 87 7.49 1.57 -12.32
CA GLY A 87 6.67 0.37 -12.51
C GLY A 87 5.55 0.18 -11.49
N VAL A 88 5.25 1.19 -10.66
CA VAL A 88 4.13 1.18 -9.73
C VAL A 88 3.15 2.26 -10.13
N SER A 89 1.89 1.91 -10.30
CA SER A 89 0.76 2.82 -10.48
C SER A 89 -0.32 2.54 -9.43
N SER A 90 -1.46 3.20 -9.52
CA SER A 90 -2.53 3.15 -8.54
C SER A 90 -3.86 2.83 -9.21
N THR A 91 -4.73 2.07 -8.56
CA THR A 91 -6.07 1.79 -9.06
C THR A 91 -6.96 3.03 -9.12
N TYR A 92 -6.70 4.02 -8.29
CA TYR A 92 -7.38 5.31 -8.21
C TYR A 92 -8.90 5.27 -8.41
N PHE A 93 -9.61 4.78 -7.41
CA PHE A 93 -11.08 4.92 -7.32
C PHE A 93 -11.44 6.27 -6.65
N GLY A 94 -10.91 7.37 -7.20
CA GLY A 94 -10.93 8.67 -6.54
C GLY A 94 -9.88 8.80 -5.42
N PRO A 95 -9.92 9.90 -4.62
CA PRO A 95 -8.87 10.23 -3.66
C PRO A 95 -8.86 9.36 -2.39
N ASN A 96 -9.93 8.59 -2.11
CA ASN A 96 -10.13 7.88 -0.85
C ASN A 96 -9.81 6.39 -0.92
N ALA A 97 -9.93 5.77 -2.09
CA ALA A 97 -9.64 4.36 -2.28
C ALA A 97 -8.67 4.16 -3.43
N SER A 98 -7.54 3.54 -3.14
CA SER A 98 -6.61 3.07 -4.15
C SER A 98 -5.65 2.02 -3.62
N ARG A 99 -5.33 1.06 -4.46
CA ARG A 99 -4.32 0.03 -4.23
C ARG A 99 -3.15 0.20 -5.21
N PRO A 100 -1.95 -0.23 -4.84
CA PRO A 100 -0.83 -0.24 -5.77
C PRO A 100 -1.04 -1.28 -6.89
N ILE A 101 -0.71 -0.87 -8.10
CA ILE A 101 -0.57 -1.73 -9.28
C ILE A 101 0.93 -1.87 -9.56
N VAL A 102 1.46 -3.07 -9.69
CA VAL A 102 2.87 -3.30 -9.97
C VAL A 102 3.02 -3.97 -11.34
N ARG A 103 3.71 -3.33 -12.28
CA ARG A 103 3.93 -3.83 -13.65
C ARG A 103 2.61 -4.20 -14.38
N GLY A 104 1.53 -3.46 -14.10
CA GLY A 104 0.19 -3.69 -14.67
C GLY A 104 -0.62 -4.79 -13.98
N LEU A 105 -0.13 -5.39 -12.90
CA LEU A 105 -0.84 -6.39 -12.10
C LEU A 105 -1.44 -5.74 -10.86
N ASP A 106 -2.70 -6.03 -10.56
CA ASP A 106 -3.49 -5.48 -9.45
C ASP A 106 -4.20 -6.58 -8.62
N GLY A 107 -5.07 -6.15 -7.71
CA GLY A 107 -5.90 -7.02 -6.87
C GLY A 107 -5.08 -8.01 -6.05
N ASP A 108 -5.53 -9.25 -6.03
CA ASP A 108 -4.88 -10.35 -5.28
C ASP A 108 -3.58 -10.88 -5.92
N ARG A 109 -3.05 -10.19 -6.93
CA ARG A 109 -1.69 -10.44 -7.46
C ARG A 109 -0.64 -9.57 -6.79
N ILE A 110 -1.06 -8.52 -6.06
CA ILE A 110 -0.20 -7.66 -5.25
C ILE A 110 -0.55 -7.88 -3.79
N ARG A 111 0.37 -8.51 -3.06
CA ARG A 111 0.17 -8.77 -1.65
C ARG A 111 0.54 -7.55 -0.81
N VAL A 112 -0.43 -6.97 -0.11
CA VAL A 112 -0.19 -5.93 0.89
C VAL A 112 0.03 -6.60 2.24
N LEU A 113 1.13 -6.22 2.91
CA LEU A 113 1.54 -6.77 4.19
C LEU A 113 1.73 -5.67 5.22
N SER A 114 1.49 -5.99 6.48
CA SER A 114 1.85 -5.19 7.65
C SER A 114 2.93 -5.94 8.43
N ASN A 115 4.15 -5.39 8.47
CA ASN A 115 5.32 -6.01 9.10
C ASN A 115 5.58 -7.47 8.65
N SER A 116 5.40 -7.75 7.35
CA SER A 116 5.49 -9.09 6.75
C SER A 116 4.34 -10.06 7.08
N GLY A 117 3.35 -9.66 7.87
CA GLY A 117 2.10 -10.37 8.12
C GLY A 117 1.00 -9.98 7.14
N ALA A 118 0.00 -10.83 6.96
CA ALA A 118 -1.11 -10.57 6.06
C ALA A 118 -1.96 -9.37 6.52
N SER A 119 -2.32 -8.48 5.59
CA SER A 119 -3.43 -7.55 5.78
C SER A 119 -4.71 -8.30 5.40
N LEU A 120 -5.55 -8.58 6.39
CA LEU A 120 -6.80 -9.31 6.21
C LEU A 120 -7.95 -8.29 6.21
N ASP A 121 -8.14 -7.64 5.06
CA ASP A 121 -9.18 -6.64 4.80
C ASP A 121 -10.02 -7.05 3.57
N ALA A 122 -10.85 -6.17 3.08
CA ALA A 122 -11.64 -6.38 1.86
C ALA A 122 -11.18 -5.50 0.68
N SER A 123 -10.03 -4.82 0.79
CA SER A 123 -9.58 -3.86 -0.23
C SER A 123 -9.21 -4.49 -1.58
N SER A 124 -8.99 -5.81 -1.66
CA SER A 124 -8.76 -6.50 -2.92
C SER A 124 -10.04 -6.95 -3.62
N LEU A 125 -11.16 -6.96 -2.91
CA LEU A 125 -12.44 -7.40 -3.42
C LEU A 125 -13.05 -6.36 -4.38
N SER A 126 -13.02 -5.09 -4.00
CA SER A 126 -13.54 -3.98 -4.81
C SER A 126 -12.58 -2.80 -4.85
N PHE A 127 -12.70 -1.98 -5.91
CA PHE A 127 -11.83 -0.82 -6.14
C PHE A 127 -12.14 0.36 -5.22
N ASP A 128 -13.35 0.49 -4.72
CA ASP A 128 -13.80 1.51 -3.78
C ASP A 128 -13.45 1.19 -2.33
N HIS A 129 -13.03 -0.04 -2.03
CA HIS A 129 -12.61 -0.44 -0.70
C HIS A 129 -11.17 0.02 -0.41
N ALA A 130 -11.01 0.97 0.50
CA ALA A 130 -9.70 1.47 0.90
C ALA A 130 -8.90 0.44 1.72
N VAL A 131 -7.57 0.50 1.62
CA VAL A 131 -6.68 -0.23 2.53
C VAL A 131 -6.74 0.43 3.91
N PRO A 132 -6.95 -0.30 5.03
CA PRO A 132 -7.08 0.27 6.38
C PRO A 132 -5.71 0.71 6.94
N LEU A 133 -5.13 1.74 6.36
CA LEU A 133 -3.80 2.23 6.66
C LEU A 133 -3.73 3.75 6.49
N ASP A 134 -3.06 4.44 7.44
CA ASP A 134 -2.62 5.83 7.25
C ASP A 134 -1.10 5.94 7.30
N VAL A 135 -0.52 6.68 6.35
CA VAL A 135 0.93 6.85 6.22
C VAL A 135 1.58 7.63 7.39
N LEU A 136 0.80 8.34 8.20
CA LEU A 136 1.30 9.03 9.41
C LEU A 136 1.82 8.05 10.47
N SER A 137 1.32 6.81 10.48
CA SER A 137 1.72 5.75 11.40
C SER A 137 2.79 4.81 10.84
N VAL A 138 3.28 5.07 9.62
CA VAL A 138 4.20 4.20 8.88
C VAL A 138 5.63 4.70 8.98
N GLU A 139 6.57 3.81 9.27
CA GLU A 139 8.00 4.10 9.25
C GLU A 139 8.59 3.98 7.84
N ARG A 140 8.18 2.93 7.10
CA ARG A 140 8.69 2.61 5.77
C ARG A 140 7.71 1.74 4.98
N ILE A 141 7.71 1.91 3.67
CA ILE A 141 7.02 1.03 2.73
C ILE A 141 8.05 0.43 1.77
N GLU A 142 8.03 -0.89 1.63
CA GLU A 142 8.89 -1.64 0.71
C GLU A 142 8.03 -2.27 -0.39
N VAL A 143 8.47 -2.12 -1.66
CA VAL A 143 7.87 -2.80 -2.81
C VAL A 143 8.86 -3.83 -3.34
N LEU A 144 8.54 -5.11 -3.13
CA LEU A 144 9.38 -6.24 -3.52
C LEU A 144 8.85 -6.86 -4.81
N ARG A 145 9.76 -7.18 -5.74
CA ARG A 145 9.47 -7.82 -7.01
C ARG A 145 10.38 -9.03 -7.22
N GLY A 146 9.94 -9.97 -8.04
CA GLY A 146 10.72 -11.16 -8.39
C GLY A 146 10.88 -12.17 -7.24
N PRO A 147 12.02 -12.91 -7.16
CA PRO A 147 12.19 -14.05 -6.26
C PRO A 147 11.98 -13.76 -4.78
N ALA A 148 12.28 -12.54 -4.32
CA ALA A 148 12.04 -12.14 -2.94
C ALA A 148 10.54 -12.17 -2.55
N ALA A 149 9.64 -12.01 -3.52
CA ALA A 149 8.20 -12.07 -3.31
C ALA A 149 7.69 -13.51 -3.11
N LEU A 150 8.40 -14.52 -3.62
CA LEU A 150 8.00 -15.94 -3.54
C LEU A 150 7.70 -16.40 -2.11
N GLN A 151 8.47 -15.93 -1.13
CA GLN A 151 8.26 -16.28 0.27
C GLN A 151 6.90 -15.86 0.84
N TYR A 152 6.17 -14.99 0.14
CA TYR A 152 4.87 -14.45 0.57
C TYR A 152 3.66 -15.06 -0.14
N GLY A 153 3.88 -16.01 -1.07
CA GLY A 153 2.82 -16.83 -1.66
C GLY A 153 2.42 -16.46 -3.07
N GLY A 154 1.48 -17.23 -3.62
CA GLY A 154 0.95 -17.05 -4.96
C GLY A 154 0.28 -15.69 -5.17
N SER A 155 -0.34 -15.12 -4.15
CA SER A 155 -0.88 -13.74 -4.17
C SER A 155 0.20 -12.65 -4.28
N ALA A 156 1.48 -13.01 -4.34
CA ALA A 156 2.61 -12.13 -4.61
C ALA A 156 3.18 -12.30 -6.04
N ILE A 157 2.41 -12.86 -6.97
CA ILE A 157 2.81 -13.11 -8.36
C ILE A 157 3.23 -11.81 -9.09
N GLY A 158 2.58 -10.69 -8.78
CA GLY A 158 2.94 -9.35 -9.27
C GLY A 158 3.94 -8.62 -8.36
N GLY A 159 4.02 -9.01 -7.09
CA GLY A 159 4.88 -8.40 -6.10
C GLY A 159 4.26 -8.26 -4.72
N VAL A 160 5.01 -7.65 -3.83
CA VAL A 160 4.63 -7.42 -2.43
C VAL A 160 4.81 -5.95 -2.09
N VAL A 161 3.84 -5.38 -1.40
CA VAL A 161 3.95 -4.08 -0.73
C VAL A 161 3.94 -4.33 0.76
N ASN A 162 5.10 -4.21 1.40
CA ASN A 162 5.27 -4.43 2.83
C ASN A 162 5.32 -3.08 3.56
N VAL A 163 4.29 -2.81 4.33
CA VAL A 163 4.19 -1.63 5.18
C VAL A 163 4.79 -1.94 6.53
N ILE A 164 5.74 -1.14 6.96
CA ILE A 164 6.53 -1.37 8.16
C ILE A 164 6.30 -0.23 9.13
N ASP A 165 5.89 -0.57 10.32
CA ASP A 165 5.83 0.29 11.50
C ASP A 165 6.76 -0.26 12.60
N ASN A 166 6.89 0.48 13.71
CA ASN A 166 7.66 0.05 14.88
C ASN A 166 6.75 -0.21 16.11
N ARG A 167 5.50 -0.57 15.88
CA ARG A 167 4.53 -0.84 16.95
C ARG A 167 4.96 -1.97 17.88
N ILE A 168 5.74 -2.93 17.33
CA ILE A 168 6.51 -3.89 18.14
C ILE A 168 7.98 -3.49 18.00
N PRO A 169 8.59 -2.80 18.98
CA PRO A 169 9.98 -2.40 18.94
C PRO A 169 10.92 -3.61 18.77
N ARG A 170 11.80 -3.57 17.76
CA ARG A 170 12.70 -4.69 17.43
C ARG A 170 14.15 -4.45 17.85
N LYS A 171 14.43 -3.32 18.51
CA LYS A 171 15.74 -2.96 19.02
C LYS A 171 15.61 -2.45 20.46
N PRO A 172 16.52 -2.84 21.36
CA PRO A 172 16.54 -2.25 22.70
C PRO A 172 16.90 -0.76 22.59
N MET A 173 16.33 0.02 23.47
CA MET A 173 16.62 1.43 23.64
C MET A 173 16.56 1.82 25.12
N GLN A 174 17.15 2.97 25.47
CA GLN A 174 17.03 3.58 26.79
C GLN A 174 16.55 5.01 26.62
N GLY A 175 15.73 5.49 27.54
CA GLY A 175 15.18 6.85 27.49
C GLY A 175 13.92 6.95 26.64
N VAL A 176 13.65 8.14 26.15
CA VAL A 176 12.42 8.50 25.44
C VAL A 176 12.74 9.01 24.04
N LEU A 177 11.96 8.57 23.06
CA LEU A 177 11.92 9.08 21.68
C LEU A 177 10.50 9.47 21.36
N GLY A 178 10.29 10.64 20.80
CA GLY A 178 8.98 11.08 20.36
C GLY A 178 8.99 11.69 18.97
N LYS A 179 7.86 11.58 18.28
CA LYS A 179 7.58 12.26 17.02
C LYS A 179 6.18 12.86 17.06
N VAL A 180 6.04 14.08 16.58
CA VAL A 180 4.75 14.74 16.39
C VAL A 180 4.74 15.33 15.00
N GLN A 181 3.70 15.02 14.23
CA GLN A 181 3.50 15.55 12.88
C GLN A 181 2.19 16.31 12.82
N LEU A 182 2.24 17.53 12.29
CA LEU A 182 1.07 18.36 11.99
C LEU A 182 1.16 18.80 10.54
N GLN A 183 0.06 18.66 9.80
CA GLN A 183 0.01 19.12 8.40
C GLN A 183 -1.41 19.56 7.99
N GLY A 184 -1.46 20.44 7.00
CA GLY A 184 -2.68 20.85 6.36
C GLY A 184 -2.52 20.97 4.85
N ALA A 185 -3.58 20.73 4.08
CA ALA A 185 -3.58 20.84 2.63
C ALA A 185 -4.77 21.66 2.13
N SER A 186 -4.52 22.51 1.12
CA SER A 186 -5.54 23.43 0.59
C SER A 186 -6.49 22.77 -0.41
N GLY A 187 -6.08 21.67 -1.05
CA GLY A 187 -6.83 20.98 -2.11
C GLY A 187 -8.14 20.38 -1.61
N ASN A 188 -8.12 19.79 -0.41
CA ASN A 188 -9.26 19.16 0.24
C ASN A 188 -9.51 19.73 1.65
N GLN A 189 -8.91 20.86 2.00
CA GLN A 189 -8.97 21.44 3.36
C GLN A 189 -8.58 20.41 4.43
N GLU A 190 -7.62 19.55 4.12
CA GLU A 190 -7.14 18.51 5.04
C GLU A 190 -6.43 19.14 6.24
N VAL A 191 -6.72 18.59 7.42
CA VAL A 191 -5.92 18.75 8.63
C VAL A 191 -5.58 17.36 9.14
N SER A 192 -4.29 17.09 9.34
CA SER A 192 -3.82 15.81 9.82
C SER A 192 -2.83 15.99 10.97
N LYS A 193 -2.94 15.13 11.97
CA LYS A 193 -2.10 15.10 13.16
C LYS A 193 -1.65 13.66 13.41
N GLY A 194 -0.40 13.49 13.78
CA GLY A 194 0.15 12.20 14.21
C GLY A 194 1.09 12.40 15.38
N ALA A 195 1.09 11.48 16.32
CA ALA A 195 2.03 11.44 17.42
C ALA A 195 2.51 10.00 17.65
N LEU A 196 3.77 9.86 18.02
CA LEU A 196 4.41 8.61 18.37
C LEU A 196 5.31 8.84 19.56
N LEU A 197 5.27 7.92 20.52
CA LEU A 197 6.14 7.90 21.69
C LEU A 197 6.71 6.50 21.88
N GLU A 198 8.01 6.40 22.06
CA GLU A 198 8.71 5.19 22.48
C GLU A 198 9.50 5.45 23.76
N THR A 199 9.46 4.52 24.69
CA THR A 199 10.26 4.60 25.91
C THR A 199 10.88 3.26 26.22
N GLY A 200 12.20 3.29 26.55
CA GLY A 200 12.95 2.12 26.90
C GLY A 200 13.51 2.20 28.33
N PHE A 201 13.36 1.14 29.09
CA PHE A 201 13.89 0.99 30.44
C PHE A 201 14.23 -0.47 30.75
N GLY A 202 15.45 -0.73 31.22
CA GLY A 202 15.91 -2.10 31.43
C GLY A 202 15.83 -2.93 30.14
N SER A 203 15.13 -4.03 30.19
CA SER A 203 14.88 -4.92 29.04
C SER A 203 13.59 -4.61 28.28
N TRP A 204 12.82 -3.62 28.68
CA TRP A 204 11.54 -3.27 28.06
C TRP A 204 11.63 -2.07 27.16
N VAL A 205 10.87 -2.13 26.06
CA VAL A 205 10.58 -0.95 25.23
C VAL A 205 9.07 -0.91 24.98
N LEU A 206 8.46 0.23 25.26
CA LEU A 206 7.05 0.50 25.03
C LEU A 206 6.89 1.45 23.83
N HIS A 207 5.82 1.26 23.08
CA HIS A 207 5.42 2.09 21.94
C HIS A 207 3.96 2.53 22.09
N ALA A 208 3.68 3.77 21.73
CA ALA A 208 2.33 4.29 21.57
C ALA A 208 2.30 5.21 20.35
N ASP A 209 1.31 5.07 19.48
CA ASP A 209 1.05 6.00 18.38
C ASP A 209 -0.44 6.31 18.26
N ALA A 210 -0.74 7.50 17.73
CA ALA A 210 -2.10 7.90 17.35
C ALA A 210 -2.05 8.88 16.19
N PHE A 211 -3.08 8.85 15.34
CA PHE A 211 -3.26 9.80 14.27
C PHE A 211 -4.74 10.19 14.10
N ASP A 212 -4.94 11.36 13.50
CA ASP A 212 -6.24 11.89 13.11
C ASP A 212 -6.07 12.65 11.80
N ARG A 213 -6.90 12.35 10.82
CA ARG A 213 -6.97 13.00 9.51
C ARG A 213 -8.41 13.36 9.20
N ASN A 214 -8.66 14.61 8.84
CA ASN A 214 -9.95 15.08 8.38
C ASN A 214 -9.77 15.86 7.09
N SER A 215 -10.59 15.58 6.09
CA SER A 215 -10.60 16.29 4.82
C SER A 215 -12.00 16.48 4.29
N LYS A 216 -12.20 17.53 3.51
CA LYS A 216 -13.40 17.81 2.72
C LYS A 216 -13.20 17.37 1.27
N ASP A 217 -14.24 17.57 0.46
CA ASP A 217 -14.20 17.26 -0.97
C ASP A 217 -13.03 17.92 -1.70
N VAL A 218 -12.38 17.14 -2.56
CA VAL A 218 -11.16 17.50 -3.26
C VAL A 218 -11.41 18.50 -4.39
N LYS A 219 -10.66 19.59 -4.42
CA LYS A 219 -10.71 20.61 -5.48
C LYS A 219 -10.18 20.06 -6.80
N VAL A 220 -10.85 20.47 -7.88
CA VAL A 220 -10.48 20.16 -9.26
C VAL A 220 -10.51 21.42 -10.15
N PRO A 221 -9.80 21.42 -11.29
CA PRO A 221 -9.73 22.60 -12.17
C PRO A 221 -11.04 23.01 -12.81
N GLN A 222 -11.90 22.03 -13.13
CA GLN A 222 -13.18 22.23 -13.81
C GLN A 222 -14.35 21.86 -12.89
N ALA A 223 -15.55 22.39 -13.18
CA ALA A 223 -16.75 22.03 -12.44
C ALA A 223 -17.26 20.65 -12.84
N LEU A 224 -17.72 19.91 -11.86
CA LEU A 224 -18.34 18.59 -11.97
C LEU A 224 -19.78 18.67 -11.47
N ALA A 225 -20.64 17.85 -12.05
CA ALA A 225 -21.99 17.64 -11.54
C ALA A 225 -21.94 16.87 -10.22
N CYS A 226 -22.86 17.18 -9.32
CA CYS A 226 -23.01 16.53 -8.03
C CYS A 226 -24.50 16.49 -7.68
N THR A 227 -25.02 15.29 -7.46
CA THR A 227 -26.44 15.08 -7.11
C THR A 227 -26.65 14.90 -5.60
N LYS A 228 -25.55 14.91 -4.81
CA LYS A 228 -25.61 14.76 -3.36
C LYS A 228 -26.48 15.83 -2.70
N PRO A 229 -27.49 15.47 -1.89
CA PRO A 229 -28.36 16.41 -1.21
C PRO A 229 -27.59 17.45 -0.40
N GLY A 230 -27.97 18.72 -0.54
CA GLY A 230 -27.31 19.84 0.13
C GLY A 230 -25.98 20.29 -0.49
N SER A 231 -25.53 19.65 -1.56
CA SER A 231 -24.37 20.09 -2.36
C SER A 231 -24.82 20.96 -3.55
N PRO A 232 -23.97 21.88 -4.04
CA PRO A 232 -24.23 22.57 -5.30
C PRO A 232 -24.27 21.59 -6.47
N GLU A 233 -25.24 21.74 -7.39
CA GLU A 233 -25.34 20.89 -8.61
C GLU A 233 -24.08 20.89 -9.48
N LEU A 234 -23.34 22.01 -9.50
CA LEU A 234 -22.04 22.15 -10.16
C LEU A 234 -21.02 22.69 -9.16
N SER A 235 -19.92 21.97 -8.99
CA SER A 235 -18.84 22.34 -8.07
C SER A 235 -17.46 22.07 -8.65
N LYS A 236 -16.48 22.92 -8.37
CA LYS A 236 -15.06 22.65 -8.64
C LYS A 236 -14.47 21.72 -7.57
N ARG A 237 -15.24 20.71 -7.19
CA ARG A 237 -14.84 19.64 -6.27
C ARG A 237 -15.36 18.32 -6.77
N ILE A 238 -14.63 17.26 -6.49
CA ILE A 238 -15.10 15.89 -6.70
C ILE A 238 -16.21 15.63 -5.68
N CYS A 239 -17.40 15.35 -6.17
CA CYS A 239 -18.56 15.06 -5.32
C CYS A 239 -18.26 13.86 -4.42
N ASN A 240 -18.69 13.92 -3.16
CA ASN A 240 -18.59 12.83 -2.19
C ASN A 240 -17.16 12.29 -2.00
N SER A 241 -16.15 13.15 -1.97
CA SER A 241 -14.73 12.77 -1.83
C SER A 241 -14.12 13.16 -0.47
N ALA A 242 -14.95 13.56 0.50
CA ALA A 242 -14.51 13.84 1.86
C ALA A 242 -14.06 12.56 2.59
N ASN A 243 -13.13 12.70 3.53
CA ASN A 243 -12.60 11.58 4.31
C ASN A 243 -12.28 12.01 5.75
N ASN A 244 -12.62 11.15 6.69
CA ASN A 244 -12.22 11.23 8.09
C ASN A 244 -11.62 9.89 8.49
N ALA A 245 -10.38 9.89 8.98
CA ALA A 245 -9.70 8.69 9.44
C ALA A 245 -8.95 8.94 10.75
N ASN A 246 -9.03 8.00 11.67
CA ASN A 246 -8.28 8.05 12.92
C ASN A 246 -7.87 6.64 13.37
N GLY A 247 -6.90 6.58 14.23
CA GLY A 247 -6.41 5.32 14.75
C GLY A 247 -5.22 5.49 15.66
N GLY A 248 -4.72 4.36 16.13
CA GLY A 248 -3.54 4.32 16.97
C GLY A 248 -3.19 2.90 17.39
N ALA A 249 -2.09 2.79 18.10
CA ALA A 249 -1.61 1.52 18.60
C ALA A 249 -0.87 1.66 19.93
N LEU A 250 -0.85 0.56 20.68
CA LEU A 250 0.01 0.35 21.81
C LEU A 250 0.84 -0.90 21.54
N GLY A 251 2.11 -0.87 21.91
CA GLY A 251 3.01 -1.99 21.77
C GLY A 251 4.06 -2.07 22.87
N ALA A 252 4.58 -3.26 23.06
CA ALA A 252 5.62 -3.53 24.02
C ALA A 252 6.53 -4.64 23.53
N SER A 253 7.83 -4.54 23.84
CA SER A 253 8.79 -5.61 23.61
C SER A 253 9.65 -5.83 24.86
N VAL A 254 9.95 -7.08 25.14
CA VAL A 254 10.95 -7.48 26.13
C VAL A 254 12.16 -8.08 25.41
N PHE A 255 13.33 -7.61 25.77
CA PHE A 255 14.61 -8.03 25.20
C PHE A 255 15.37 -8.92 26.18
N PHE A 256 15.99 -9.94 25.64
CA PHE A 256 16.89 -10.85 26.35
C PHE A 256 18.16 -11.03 25.51
N ASP A 257 19.22 -11.61 26.06
CA ASP A 257 20.55 -11.69 25.42
C ASP A 257 20.50 -12.21 23.97
N GLN A 258 19.63 -13.14 23.69
CA GLN A 258 19.56 -13.81 22.39
C GLN A 258 18.37 -13.36 21.52
N GLY A 259 17.59 -12.35 21.93
CA GLY A 259 16.45 -11.95 21.13
C GLY A 259 15.46 -11.03 21.81
N PHE A 260 14.23 -11.09 21.32
CA PHE A 260 13.10 -10.34 21.86
C PHE A 260 11.77 -11.05 21.58
N VAL A 261 10.77 -10.69 22.36
CA VAL A 261 9.35 -10.98 22.11
C VAL A 261 8.57 -9.68 22.31
N GLY A 262 7.64 -9.40 21.44
CA GLY A 262 6.81 -8.20 21.54
C GLY A 262 5.38 -8.42 21.06
N LEU A 263 4.47 -7.60 21.57
CA LEU A 263 3.05 -7.58 21.28
C LEU A 263 2.62 -6.18 20.89
N SER A 264 1.67 -6.06 19.96
CA SER A 264 0.97 -4.79 19.68
C SER A 264 -0.53 -4.99 19.49
N LEU A 265 -1.28 -3.94 19.86
CA LEU A 265 -2.71 -3.82 19.63
C LEU A 265 -2.92 -2.51 18.85
N GLN A 266 -3.65 -2.57 17.75
CA GLN A 266 -3.93 -1.41 16.91
C GLN A 266 -5.39 -1.33 16.52
N THR A 267 -5.87 -0.10 16.30
CA THR A 267 -7.17 0.20 15.73
C THR A 267 -7.05 1.23 14.62
N TYR A 268 -7.85 1.07 13.59
CA TYR A 268 -8.01 2.02 12.48
C TYR A 268 -9.51 2.21 12.24
N LYS A 269 -9.95 3.45 12.05
CA LYS A 269 -11.31 3.79 11.66
C LYS A 269 -11.28 4.83 10.57
N SER A 270 -12.18 4.73 9.61
CA SER A 270 -12.39 5.78 8.61
C SER A 270 -13.85 5.85 8.18
N GLN A 271 -14.25 7.03 7.73
CA GLN A 271 -15.49 7.26 7.02
C GLN A 271 -15.19 8.12 5.81
N TYR A 272 -15.50 7.62 4.62
CA TYR A 272 -15.21 8.32 3.37
C TYR A 272 -16.32 8.09 2.34
N GLY A 273 -16.46 9.05 1.42
CA GLY A 273 -17.40 8.91 0.31
C GLY A 273 -16.78 8.17 -0.88
N THR A 274 -17.61 7.42 -1.62
CA THR A 274 -17.27 6.86 -2.91
C THR A 274 -17.62 7.87 -4.00
N VAL A 275 -16.70 8.07 -4.96
CA VAL A 275 -16.93 9.11 -5.99
C VAL A 275 -17.77 8.62 -7.16
N ALA A 276 -18.00 7.31 -7.27
CA ALA A 276 -18.88 6.72 -8.28
C ALA A 276 -20.34 7.08 -7.97
N GLU A 277 -20.70 7.13 -6.68
CA GLU A 277 -22.05 7.33 -6.18
C GLU A 277 -22.08 8.51 -5.22
N ASP A 278 -22.87 9.52 -5.55
CA ASP A 278 -22.80 10.83 -4.89
C ASP A 278 -23.29 10.79 -3.41
N GLU A 279 -24.06 9.78 -3.01
CA GLU A 279 -24.62 9.64 -1.65
C GLU A 279 -24.03 8.47 -0.86
N VAL A 280 -23.28 7.55 -1.51
CA VAL A 280 -22.73 6.37 -0.84
C VAL A 280 -21.46 6.71 -0.06
N THR A 281 -21.43 6.31 1.20
CA THR A 281 -20.26 6.44 2.08
C THR A 281 -19.89 5.11 2.69
N ILE A 282 -18.60 4.91 2.95
CA ILE A 282 -18.07 3.70 3.58
C ILE A 282 -17.55 4.03 4.96
N GLY A 283 -18.15 3.40 5.98
CA GLY A 283 -17.71 3.43 7.37
C GLY A 283 -16.89 2.18 7.70
N MET A 284 -15.59 2.33 7.95
CA MET A 284 -14.64 1.22 8.10
C MET A 284 -14.04 1.17 9.50
N LYS A 285 -13.83 -0.06 10.01
CA LYS A 285 -13.07 -0.34 11.22
C LYS A 285 -12.18 -1.56 11.04
N SER A 286 -10.92 -1.47 11.48
CA SER A 286 -9.98 -2.59 11.52
C SER A 286 -9.24 -2.61 12.86
N ASP A 287 -9.38 -3.72 13.60
CA ASP A 287 -8.67 -3.98 14.85
C ASP A 287 -7.70 -5.14 14.62
N ARG A 288 -6.42 -4.97 15.01
CA ARG A 288 -5.39 -6.00 14.86
C ARG A 288 -4.60 -6.17 16.15
N ALA A 289 -4.41 -7.43 16.56
CA ALA A 289 -3.42 -7.84 17.56
C ALA A 289 -2.29 -8.58 16.85
N ALA A 290 -1.03 -8.27 17.18
CA ALA A 290 0.13 -8.92 16.58
C ALA A 290 1.17 -9.29 17.65
N LEU A 291 1.78 -10.46 17.48
CA LEU A 291 2.88 -10.98 18.27
C LEU A 291 4.07 -11.20 17.34
N GLU A 292 5.23 -10.72 17.70
CA GLU A 292 6.48 -10.94 16.96
C GLU A 292 7.60 -11.33 17.91
N GLY A 293 8.58 -12.07 17.41
CA GLY A 293 9.79 -12.34 18.14
C GLY A 293 10.92 -12.80 17.24
N ALA A 294 12.13 -12.71 17.77
CA ALA A 294 13.35 -13.22 17.16
C ALA A 294 14.23 -13.86 18.21
N TRP A 295 14.78 -15.02 17.88
CA TRP A 295 15.76 -15.72 18.68
C TRP A 295 17.03 -15.98 17.88
N ARG A 296 18.20 -15.62 18.43
CA ARG A 296 19.52 -15.75 17.82
C ARG A 296 20.37 -16.71 18.63
N PRO A 297 20.24 -18.05 18.39
CA PRO A 297 20.97 -19.04 19.15
C PRO A 297 22.49 -18.90 18.95
N THR A 298 23.24 -19.01 20.03
CA THR A 298 24.71 -18.96 20.00
C THR A 298 25.31 -20.23 19.42
N SER A 299 24.64 -21.37 19.59
CA SER A 299 25.05 -22.71 19.08
C SER A 299 24.06 -23.27 18.07
N GLY A 300 24.34 -24.44 17.51
CA GLY A 300 23.48 -25.12 16.54
C GLY A 300 23.61 -24.57 15.11
N ILE A 301 22.75 -25.05 14.22
CA ILE A 301 22.78 -24.76 12.77
C ILE A 301 22.09 -23.45 12.39
N PHE A 302 21.19 -22.94 13.21
CA PHE A 302 20.45 -21.72 12.95
C PHE A 302 21.20 -20.49 13.45
N LYS A 303 21.16 -19.42 12.65
CA LYS A 303 21.65 -18.07 12.97
C LYS A 303 20.54 -17.22 13.59
N ASN A 304 19.31 -17.40 13.12
CA ASN A 304 18.16 -16.64 13.55
C ASN A 304 16.87 -17.45 13.35
N VAL A 305 15.95 -17.31 14.28
CA VAL A 305 14.58 -17.82 14.22
C VAL A 305 13.68 -16.63 14.43
N ASP A 306 12.91 -16.27 13.41
CA ASP A 306 11.91 -15.20 13.48
C ASP A 306 10.52 -15.81 13.45
N TRP A 307 9.60 -15.29 14.25
CA TRP A 307 8.21 -15.67 14.22
C TRP A 307 7.30 -14.46 14.34
N GLN A 308 6.14 -14.59 13.76
CA GLN A 308 5.05 -13.64 13.90
C GLN A 308 3.71 -14.38 13.89
N ALA A 309 2.74 -13.83 14.58
CA ALA A 309 1.35 -14.21 14.50
C ALA A 309 0.49 -12.96 14.61
N SER A 310 -0.64 -12.93 13.92
CA SER A 310 -1.60 -11.85 14.10
C SER A 310 -3.04 -12.32 13.96
N GLN A 311 -3.92 -11.54 14.58
CA GLN A 311 -5.37 -11.64 14.43
C GLN A 311 -5.91 -10.30 13.98
N THR A 312 -6.71 -10.30 12.93
CA THR A 312 -7.39 -9.10 12.40
C THR A 312 -8.90 -9.29 12.46
N ARG A 313 -9.59 -8.22 12.83
CA ARG A 313 -11.04 -8.07 12.71
C ARG A 313 -11.30 -6.82 11.90
N TYR A 314 -11.75 -7.02 10.68
CA TYR A 314 -12.08 -5.95 9.75
C TYR A 314 -13.58 -5.96 9.52
N GLN A 315 -14.17 -4.77 9.41
CA GLN A 315 -15.53 -4.57 8.97
C GLN A 315 -15.65 -3.20 8.30
N HIS A 316 -16.41 -3.14 7.22
CA HIS A 316 -16.96 -1.88 6.75
C HIS A 316 -18.44 -2.03 6.41
N THR A 317 -19.13 -0.91 6.44
CA THR A 317 -20.53 -0.79 6.04
C THR A 317 -20.63 0.27 4.98
N GLU A 318 -21.29 -0.04 3.90
CA GLU A 318 -21.71 0.90 2.89
C GLU A 318 -23.01 1.54 3.33
N PHE A 319 -23.09 2.86 3.28
CA PHE A 319 -24.27 3.62 3.67
C PHE A 319 -24.77 4.38 2.45
N GLU A 320 -26.05 4.25 2.15
CA GLU A 320 -26.75 5.09 1.20
C GLU A 320 -27.48 6.22 1.99
N GLY A 321 -26.90 7.41 1.92
CA GLY A 321 -27.32 8.50 2.81
C GLY A 321 -27.10 8.14 4.30
N ALA A 322 -28.19 7.91 5.03
CA ALA A 322 -28.15 7.49 6.44
C ALA A 322 -28.48 6.00 6.65
N GLU A 323 -28.93 5.31 5.62
CA GLU A 323 -29.32 3.89 5.70
C GLU A 323 -28.10 3.00 5.54
N ALA A 324 -28.05 1.94 6.34
CA ALA A 324 -26.99 0.94 6.25
C ALA A 324 -27.38 -0.05 5.12
N GLY A 325 -26.52 -0.12 4.11
CA GLY A 325 -26.59 -1.10 3.02
C GLY A 325 -25.79 -2.37 3.34
N THR A 326 -24.88 -2.76 2.43
CA THR A 326 -24.11 -3.98 2.57
C THR A 326 -23.00 -3.85 3.62
N VAL A 327 -22.88 -4.87 4.47
CA VAL A 327 -21.83 -4.99 5.49
C VAL A 327 -20.82 -6.04 5.07
N PHE A 328 -19.58 -5.63 4.89
CA PHE A 328 -18.45 -6.51 4.60
C PHE A 328 -17.62 -6.75 5.85
N ALA A 329 -17.36 -8.00 6.20
CA ALA A 329 -16.50 -8.33 7.33
C ALA A 329 -15.44 -9.38 6.94
N ASN A 330 -14.24 -9.25 7.52
CA ASN A 330 -13.18 -10.23 7.40
C ASN A 330 -12.52 -10.46 8.77
N LYS A 331 -12.59 -11.68 9.27
CA LYS A 331 -11.96 -12.09 10.52
C LYS A 331 -10.95 -13.18 10.24
N GLY A 332 -9.69 -12.95 10.60
CA GLY A 332 -8.69 -13.94 10.27
C GLY A 332 -7.48 -13.92 11.18
N HIS A 333 -6.65 -14.93 10.97
CA HIS A 333 -5.39 -15.13 11.66
C HIS A 333 -4.31 -15.41 10.62
N ASP A 334 -3.12 -14.89 10.84
CA ASP A 334 -1.93 -15.29 10.11
C ASP A 334 -0.81 -15.65 11.07
N GLY A 335 0.06 -16.55 10.64
CA GLY A 335 1.24 -16.96 11.39
C GLY A 335 2.37 -17.33 10.44
N ARG A 336 3.60 -17.00 10.83
CA ARG A 336 4.80 -17.25 10.04
C ARG A 336 5.97 -17.56 10.96
N VAL A 337 6.77 -18.57 10.58
CA VAL A 337 8.05 -18.89 11.22
C VAL A 337 9.11 -18.94 10.13
N GLN A 338 10.27 -18.32 10.37
CA GLN A 338 11.43 -18.33 9.50
C GLN A 338 12.67 -18.77 10.25
N LEU A 339 13.39 -19.71 9.68
CA LEU A 339 14.61 -20.27 10.19
C LEU A 339 15.74 -19.88 9.25
N ARG A 340 16.66 -19.02 9.67
CA ARG A 340 17.85 -18.68 8.90
C ARG A 340 19.00 -19.54 9.41
N HIS A 341 19.61 -20.33 8.53
CA HIS A 341 20.76 -21.15 8.92
C HIS A 341 22.06 -20.34 8.93
N LYS A 342 23.08 -20.81 9.64
CA LYS A 342 24.43 -20.26 9.63
C LYS A 342 25.04 -20.44 8.24
N PRO A 343 25.91 -19.52 7.77
CA PRO A 343 26.57 -19.66 6.50
C PRO A 343 27.43 -20.93 6.44
N TRP A 344 27.19 -21.76 5.43
CA TRP A 344 28.03 -22.92 5.12
C TRP A 344 29.10 -22.52 4.11
N LYS A 345 30.35 -22.53 4.55
CA LYS A 345 31.50 -22.20 3.71
C LYS A 345 32.01 -23.42 2.99
N THR A 346 32.20 -23.33 1.67
CA THR A 346 32.82 -24.34 0.81
C THR A 346 33.99 -23.72 0.06
N ALA A 347 34.80 -24.51 -0.59
CA ALA A 347 35.89 -24.00 -1.44
C ALA A 347 35.39 -23.15 -2.61
N ALA A 348 34.16 -23.40 -3.11
CA ALA A 348 33.55 -22.68 -4.22
C ALA A 348 32.79 -21.40 -3.77
N GLY A 349 32.42 -21.28 -2.51
CA GLY A 349 31.65 -20.12 -2.04
C GLY A 349 30.91 -20.37 -0.73
N THR A 350 29.97 -19.49 -0.43
CA THR A 350 29.18 -19.50 0.83
C THR A 350 27.70 -19.67 0.53
N TRP A 351 27.07 -20.64 1.20
CA TRP A 351 25.63 -20.85 1.23
C TRP A 351 25.02 -20.23 2.46
N GLU A 352 23.93 -19.48 2.28
CA GLU A 352 23.10 -18.94 3.36
C GLU A 352 21.65 -18.97 2.90
N GLY A 353 20.73 -19.45 3.76
CA GLY A 353 19.34 -19.57 3.35
C GLY A 353 18.35 -19.39 4.48
N ILE A 354 17.09 -19.38 4.09
CA ILE A 354 15.93 -19.36 4.97
C ILE A 354 14.98 -20.50 4.62
N TRP A 355 14.45 -21.14 5.64
CA TRP A 355 13.34 -22.07 5.54
C TRP A 355 12.17 -21.49 6.32
N GLY A 356 10.97 -21.67 5.83
CA GLY A 356 9.84 -21.08 6.51
C GLY A 356 8.55 -21.85 6.34
N TRP A 357 7.68 -21.62 7.32
CA TRP A 357 6.30 -22.05 7.34
C TRP A 357 5.38 -20.83 7.48
N GLN A 358 4.23 -20.89 6.84
CA GLN A 358 3.19 -19.86 6.91
C GLN A 358 1.82 -20.51 6.99
N SER A 359 0.93 -19.94 7.78
CA SER A 359 -0.49 -20.30 7.84
C SER A 359 -1.33 -19.03 7.83
N GLU A 360 -2.43 -19.06 7.08
CA GLU A 360 -3.40 -17.98 7.00
C GLU A 360 -4.81 -18.55 6.97
N GLN A 361 -5.71 -17.96 7.74
CA GLN A 361 -7.13 -18.32 7.74
C GLN A 361 -7.95 -17.02 7.74
N ALA A 362 -8.99 -16.99 6.93
CA ALA A 362 -9.91 -15.87 6.85
C ALA A 362 -11.35 -16.38 6.76
N ARG A 363 -12.25 -15.68 7.43
CA ARG A 363 -13.70 -15.81 7.31
C ARG A 363 -14.22 -14.48 6.81
N PHE A 364 -14.70 -14.49 5.59
CA PHE A 364 -15.25 -13.32 4.93
C PHE A 364 -16.78 -13.43 4.89
N SER A 365 -17.47 -12.28 4.97
CA SER A 365 -18.89 -12.16 4.73
C SER A 365 -19.21 -10.85 4.05
N ALA A 366 -20.12 -10.87 3.08
CA ALA A 366 -20.83 -9.73 2.54
C ALA A 366 -22.32 -9.96 2.84
N ASP A 367 -22.92 -9.07 3.64
CA ASP A 367 -24.29 -9.21 4.15
C ASP A 367 -25.09 -7.97 3.75
N GLY A 368 -26.11 -8.16 2.91
CA GLY A 368 -26.96 -7.12 2.32
C GLY A 368 -27.41 -7.48 0.92
N ALA A 369 -28.39 -6.73 0.40
CA ALA A 369 -29.00 -6.98 -0.91
C ALA A 369 -27.99 -6.92 -2.06
N GLU A 370 -26.98 -6.03 -1.96
CA GLU A 370 -25.96 -5.82 -2.97
C GLU A 370 -24.71 -6.70 -2.77
N ALA A 371 -24.77 -7.68 -1.86
CA ALA A 371 -23.67 -8.63 -1.67
C ALA A 371 -23.41 -9.41 -2.97
N PHE A 372 -22.28 -9.19 -3.63
CA PHE A 372 -21.88 -9.90 -4.85
C PHE A 372 -20.97 -11.11 -4.58
N ALA A 373 -20.44 -11.26 -3.37
CA ALA A 373 -19.61 -12.36 -2.93
C ALA A 373 -20.24 -13.11 -1.75
N PRO A 374 -20.10 -14.45 -1.68
CA PRO A 374 -20.71 -15.24 -0.59
C PRO A 374 -19.98 -15.10 0.73
N PHE A 375 -20.59 -15.54 1.80
CA PHE A 375 -19.87 -15.89 3.03
C PHE A 375 -18.87 -16.99 2.71
N SER A 376 -17.64 -16.83 3.10
CA SER A 376 -16.59 -17.76 2.73
C SER A 376 -15.62 -18.07 3.88
N HIS A 377 -14.97 -19.23 3.78
CA HIS A 377 -13.86 -19.62 4.64
C HIS A 377 -12.68 -20.04 3.79
N SER A 378 -11.59 -19.29 3.89
CA SER A 378 -10.34 -19.56 3.19
C SER A 378 -9.24 -19.97 4.16
N ARG A 379 -8.46 -20.98 3.81
CA ARG A 379 -7.30 -21.46 4.57
C ARG A 379 -6.13 -21.71 3.65
N THR A 380 -4.97 -21.18 4.00
CA THR A 380 -3.71 -21.43 3.29
C THR A 380 -2.66 -21.90 4.29
N GLN A 381 -1.92 -22.96 3.91
CA GLN A 381 -0.70 -23.40 4.61
C GLN A 381 0.42 -23.51 3.58
N ALA A 382 1.63 -23.13 3.94
CA ALA A 382 2.75 -23.13 3.03
C ALA A 382 4.06 -23.47 3.70
N LEU A 383 4.92 -24.15 2.95
CA LEU A 383 6.34 -24.33 3.22
C LEU A 383 7.14 -23.66 2.12
N PHE A 384 8.22 -23.00 2.49
CA PHE A 384 9.12 -22.37 1.53
C PHE A 384 10.58 -22.47 1.97
N ALA A 385 11.46 -22.44 1.00
CA ALA A 385 12.90 -22.33 1.20
C ALA A 385 13.51 -21.39 0.15
N ILE A 386 14.46 -20.58 0.56
CA ILE A 386 15.25 -19.71 -0.32
C ILE A 386 16.70 -19.85 0.09
N GLU A 387 17.55 -20.23 -0.85
CA GLU A 387 18.99 -20.42 -0.67
C GLU A 387 19.75 -19.41 -1.53
N GLU A 388 20.74 -18.75 -0.94
CA GLU A 388 21.69 -17.88 -1.62
C GLU A 388 23.08 -18.52 -1.62
N PHE A 389 23.64 -18.67 -2.80
CA PHE A 389 25.03 -19.06 -3.01
C PHE A 389 25.84 -17.86 -3.48
N SER A 390 26.79 -17.43 -2.67
CA SER A 390 27.71 -16.33 -2.97
C SER A 390 29.07 -16.86 -3.37
N PHE A 391 29.55 -16.52 -4.57
CA PHE A 391 30.84 -16.95 -5.11
C PHE A 391 31.53 -15.81 -5.86
N GLY A 392 32.72 -15.44 -5.41
CA GLY A 392 33.46 -14.31 -5.98
C GLY A 392 32.63 -13.02 -6.01
N LYS A 393 32.35 -12.51 -7.22
CA LYS A 393 31.55 -11.29 -7.47
C LYS A 393 30.10 -11.61 -7.85
N ALA A 394 29.68 -12.86 -7.76
CA ALA A 394 28.35 -13.29 -8.15
C ALA A 394 27.58 -13.87 -6.96
N ARG A 395 26.26 -13.77 -7.05
CA ARG A 395 25.29 -14.37 -6.14
C ARG A 395 24.22 -15.06 -6.94
N LEU A 396 23.83 -16.22 -6.51
CA LEU A 396 22.74 -17.01 -7.07
C LEU A 396 21.74 -17.29 -5.94
N ASN A 397 20.46 -16.93 -6.14
CA ASN A 397 19.39 -17.30 -5.23
C ASN A 397 18.46 -18.30 -5.92
N VAL A 398 18.05 -19.33 -5.20
CA VAL A 398 17.04 -20.30 -5.63
C VAL A 398 15.97 -20.37 -4.56
N GLY A 399 14.71 -20.26 -4.96
CA GLY A 399 13.57 -20.30 -4.07
C GLY A 399 12.55 -21.33 -4.53
N VAL A 400 11.95 -22.04 -3.56
CA VAL A 400 10.85 -22.96 -3.77
C VAL A 400 9.76 -22.70 -2.73
N ARG A 401 8.50 -22.88 -3.13
CA ARG A 401 7.35 -22.77 -2.24
C ARG A 401 6.26 -23.73 -2.68
N ARG A 402 5.63 -24.38 -1.70
CA ARG A 402 4.45 -25.22 -1.89
C ARG A 402 3.37 -24.77 -0.92
N GLU A 403 2.15 -24.65 -1.44
CA GLU A 403 0.98 -24.25 -0.67
C GLU A 403 -0.08 -25.36 -0.68
N GLN A 404 -0.92 -25.35 0.33
CA GLN A 404 -2.21 -26.04 0.36
C GLN A 404 -3.26 -24.98 0.65
N VAL A 405 -4.21 -24.81 -0.28
CA VAL A 405 -5.26 -23.79 -0.21
C VAL A 405 -6.62 -24.47 -0.25
N SER A 406 -7.49 -24.09 0.67
CA SER A 406 -8.89 -24.48 0.67
C SER A 406 -9.75 -23.23 0.69
N VAL A 407 -10.69 -23.13 -0.24
CA VAL A 407 -11.68 -22.06 -0.36
C VAL A 407 -13.05 -22.67 -0.31
N GLN A 408 -13.88 -22.24 0.63
CA GLN A 408 -15.24 -22.74 0.85
C GLN A 408 -16.22 -21.58 0.75
N SER A 409 -17.23 -21.73 -0.10
CA SER A 409 -18.43 -20.90 -0.09
C SER A 409 -19.45 -21.48 0.89
N LEU A 410 -20.00 -20.62 1.73
CA LEU A 410 -21.07 -20.92 2.70
C LEU A 410 -22.42 -20.35 2.24
N GLY A 411 -22.47 -19.76 1.03
CA GLY A 411 -23.66 -19.04 0.54
C GLY A 411 -23.88 -17.73 1.27
N ASN A 412 -25.12 -17.33 1.40
CA ASN A 412 -25.56 -16.23 2.28
C ASN A 412 -26.62 -16.80 3.24
N PRO A 413 -26.56 -16.49 4.54
CA PRO A 413 -27.57 -16.92 5.51
C PRO A 413 -28.93 -16.27 5.32
N ASP A 414 -29.00 -15.11 4.62
CA ASP A 414 -30.25 -14.49 4.24
C ASP A 414 -30.87 -15.23 3.04
N PRO A 415 -32.06 -15.86 3.18
CA PRO A 415 -32.70 -16.60 2.10
C PRO A 415 -33.14 -15.70 0.93
N SER A 416 -33.22 -14.39 1.10
CA SER A 416 -33.51 -13.45 0.00
C SER A 416 -32.30 -13.27 -0.95
N VAL A 417 -31.12 -13.71 -0.54
CA VAL A 417 -29.84 -13.63 -1.27
C VAL A 417 -29.34 -15.05 -1.64
N ASP A 418 -30.27 -15.97 -1.94
CA ASP A 418 -29.98 -17.37 -2.31
C ASP A 418 -29.56 -17.50 -3.78
N ARG A 419 -28.39 -16.92 -4.12
CA ARG A 419 -27.82 -16.95 -5.47
C ARG A 419 -26.41 -17.51 -5.55
N PHE A 420 -25.81 -17.85 -4.42
CA PHE A 420 -24.42 -18.30 -4.36
C PHE A 420 -24.30 -19.83 -4.37
N GLU A 421 -23.40 -20.36 -5.20
CA GLU A 421 -23.03 -21.77 -5.19
C GLU A 421 -22.36 -22.16 -3.88
N LEU A 422 -22.85 -23.21 -3.23
CA LEU A 422 -22.23 -23.81 -2.05
C LEU A 422 -21.13 -24.79 -2.49
N GLY A 423 -19.99 -24.79 -1.82
CA GLY A 423 -18.98 -25.78 -2.14
C GLY A 423 -17.60 -25.49 -1.55
N THR A 424 -16.72 -26.44 -1.72
CA THR A 424 -15.31 -26.33 -1.29
C THR A 424 -14.38 -26.69 -2.44
N ARG A 425 -13.41 -25.79 -2.71
CA ARG A 425 -12.35 -26.01 -3.69
C ARG A 425 -11.01 -26.11 -2.98
N LYS A 426 -10.19 -27.09 -3.38
CA LYS A 426 -8.85 -27.32 -2.83
C LYS A 426 -7.80 -27.22 -3.94
N PHE A 427 -6.70 -26.56 -3.64
CA PHE A 427 -5.61 -26.30 -4.58
C PHE A 427 -4.25 -26.57 -3.90
N SER A 428 -3.25 -26.92 -4.73
CA SER A 428 -1.88 -27.15 -4.28
C SER A 428 -0.88 -26.38 -5.15
N PRO A 429 -0.86 -25.02 -5.09
CA PRO A 429 0.06 -24.21 -5.87
C PRO A 429 1.52 -24.51 -5.54
N GLN A 430 2.37 -24.44 -6.57
CA GLN A 430 3.83 -24.57 -6.45
C GLN A 430 4.49 -23.40 -7.16
N SER A 431 5.51 -22.83 -6.52
CA SER A 431 6.24 -21.69 -7.08
C SER A 431 7.74 -21.91 -6.96
N TYR A 432 8.45 -21.53 -8.01
CA TYR A 432 9.89 -21.65 -8.12
C TYR A 432 10.45 -20.31 -8.61
N ALA A 433 11.61 -19.94 -8.09
CA ALA A 433 12.27 -18.73 -8.53
C ALA A 433 13.79 -18.90 -8.48
N MET A 434 14.48 -18.31 -9.43
CA MET A 434 15.92 -18.24 -9.47
C MET A 434 16.33 -16.81 -9.83
N SER A 435 17.32 -16.26 -9.14
CA SER A 435 17.90 -14.97 -9.47
C SER A 435 19.41 -15.03 -9.41
N SER A 436 20.05 -14.28 -10.30
CA SER A 436 21.48 -14.06 -10.27
C SER A 436 21.78 -12.57 -10.20
N ALA A 437 22.82 -12.21 -9.45
CA ALA A 437 23.37 -10.87 -9.43
C ALA A 437 24.89 -10.97 -9.58
N TRP A 438 25.45 -10.21 -10.49
CA TRP A 438 26.88 -10.25 -10.82
C TRP A 438 27.45 -8.84 -10.86
N GLN A 439 28.50 -8.58 -10.08
CA GLN A 439 29.30 -7.37 -10.12
C GLN A 439 30.27 -7.46 -11.31
N TRP A 440 29.74 -7.14 -12.51
CA TRP A 440 30.48 -7.28 -13.78
C TRP A 440 31.74 -6.42 -13.84
N ARG A 441 31.62 -5.14 -13.42
CA ARG A 441 32.73 -4.18 -13.29
C ARG A 441 32.59 -3.37 -12.00
N PRO A 442 33.64 -2.66 -11.55
CA PRO A 442 33.47 -1.65 -10.53
C PRO A 442 32.30 -0.73 -10.95
N ASN A 443 31.39 -0.46 -10.06
CA ASN A 443 30.19 0.36 -10.28
C ASN A 443 29.06 -0.24 -11.14
N TRP A 444 29.24 -1.40 -11.83
CA TRP A 444 28.20 -2.05 -12.63
C TRP A 444 27.78 -3.38 -12.02
N ARG A 445 26.48 -3.51 -11.80
CA ARG A 445 25.82 -4.76 -11.40
C ARG A 445 24.79 -5.16 -12.46
N LEU A 446 24.87 -6.40 -12.90
CA LEU A 446 23.87 -7.04 -13.74
C LEU A 446 23.08 -8.03 -12.88
N SER A 447 21.78 -8.14 -13.09
CA SER A 447 20.96 -9.17 -12.45
C SER A 447 19.94 -9.72 -13.44
N ALA A 448 19.62 -10.99 -13.26
CA ALA A 448 18.57 -11.68 -14.02
C ALA A 448 17.73 -12.50 -13.06
N ASN A 449 16.42 -12.49 -13.25
CA ASN A 449 15.45 -13.22 -12.46
C ASN A 449 14.55 -14.03 -13.38
N VAL A 450 14.24 -15.26 -12.98
CA VAL A 450 13.22 -16.10 -13.62
C VAL A 450 12.36 -16.72 -12.53
N SER A 451 11.05 -16.83 -12.77
CA SER A 451 10.15 -17.48 -11.83
C SER A 451 8.99 -18.15 -12.55
N ARG A 452 8.50 -19.21 -11.94
CA ARG A 452 7.20 -19.80 -12.20
C ARG A 452 6.39 -19.70 -10.91
N THR A 453 5.28 -18.98 -10.94
CA THR A 453 4.41 -18.77 -9.78
C THR A 453 3.02 -19.27 -10.10
N GLU A 454 2.44 -20.02 -9.16
CA GLU A 454 1.05 -20.46 -9.22
C GLU A 454 0.26 -19.82 -8.08
N ARG A 455 -0.97 -19.39 -8.37
CA ARG A 455 -1.91 -18.79 -7.42
C ARG A 455 -3.24 -19.55 -7.46
N ALA A 456 -3.79 -19.89 -6.29
CA ALA A 456 -5.15 -20.37 -6.19
C ALA A 456 -6.16 -19.22 -6.46
N PRO A 457 -7.28 -19.49 -7.10
CA PRO A 457 -8.38 -18.54 -7.20
C PRO A 457 -8.88 -18.14 -5.80
N LYS A 458 -9.43 -16.93 -5.71
CA LYS A 458 -10.08 -16.39 -4.51
C LYS A 458 -11.55 -16.82 -4.46
N ASP A 459 -12.15 -16.61 -3.31
CA ASP A 459 -13.56 -16.92 -3.07
C ASP A 459 -14.50 -16.20 -4.05
N TYR A 460 -14.32 -14.90 -4.27
CA TYR A 460 -15.13 -14.15 -5.23
C TYR A 460 -14.85 -14.56 -6.69
N GLU A 461 -13.61 -14.91 -7.04
CA GLU A 461 -13.29 -15.43 -8.39
C GLU A 461 -14.00 -16.77 -8.66
N LEU A 462 -14.24 -17.57 -7.62
CA LEU A 462 -14.89 -18.86 -7.71
C LEU A 462 -16.43 -18.78 -7.58
N PHE A 463 -16.94 -17.92 -6.71
CA PHE A 463 -18.30 -18.03 -6.22
C PHE A 463 -19.08 -16.71 -6.21
N ALA A 464 -18.52 -15.59 -6.71
CA ALA A 464 -19.31 -14.35 -6.86
C ALA A 464 -20.54 -14.59 -7.72
N ASN A 465 -21.66 -13.98 -7.38
CA ASN A 465 -22.87 -13.92 -8.19
C ASN A 465 -23.78 -12.82 -7.64
N GLY A 466 -23.61 -11.60 -8.14
CA GLY A 466 -24.43 -10.49 -7.67
C GLY A 466 -24.05 -9.13 -8.24
N PRO A 467 -24.86 -8.11 -7.95
CA PRO A 467 -24.62 -6.75 -8.38
C PRO A 467 -23.40 -6.16 -7.66
N HIS A 468 -22.55 -5.47 -8.41
CA HIS A 468 -21.45 -4.69 -7.90
C HIS A 468 -21.59 -3.25 -8.41
N ILE A 469 -22.38 -2.46 -7.68
CA ILE A 469 -22.86 -1.15 -8.13
C ILE A 469 -21.67 -0.18 -8.34
N ALA A 470 -20.70 -0.19 -7.45
CA ALA A 470 -19.49 0.63 -7.58
C ALA A 470 -18.74 0.46 -8.91
N THR A 471 -18.87 -0.70 -9.56
CA THR A 471 -18.27 -1.00 -10.86
C THR A 471 -19.28 -1.07 -12.01
N ALA A 472 -20.57 -0.83 -11.72
CA ALA A 472 -21.69 -0.87 -12.66
C ALA A 472 -21.76 -2.22 -13.43
N ALA A 473 -21.63 -3.34 -12.71
CA ALA A 473 -21.62 -4.67 -13.30
C ALA A 473 -22.28 -5.72 -12.39
N TRP A 474 -22.82 -6.75 -12.97
CA TRP A 474 -23.11 -8.02 -12.28
C TRP A 474 -21.88 -8.92 -12.38
N GLU A 475 -21.26 -9.27 -11.26
CA GLU A 475 -20.07 -10.10 -11.25
C GLU A 475 -20.41 -11.57 -11.00
N ARG A 476 -19.88 -12.45 -11.85
CA ARG A 476 -20.08 -13.89 -11.74
C ARG A 476 -18.76 -14.64 -11.67
N GLY A 477 -18.58 -15.42 -10.59
CA GLY A 477 -17.49 -16.36 -10.38
C GLY A 477 -17.66 -17.64 -11.21
N GLN A 478 -16.60 -18.43 -11.26
CA GLN A 478 -16.64 -19.76 -11.84
C GLN A 478 -15.97 -20.77 -10.91
N SER A 479 -16.76 -21.64 -10.29
CA SER A 479 -16.25 -22.68 -9.37
C SER A 479 -15.31 -23.68 -10.05
N GLY A 480 -15.34 -23.78 -11.38
CA GLY A 480 -14.46 -24.60 -12.21
C GLY A 480 -13.04 -24.05 -12.44
N LEU A 481 -12.73 -22.82 -12.02
CA LEU A 481 -11.41 -22.21 -12.26
C LEU A 481 -10.27 -23.04 -11.69
N GLY A 482 -9.21 -23.14 -12.49
CA GLY A 482 -7.95 -23.74 -12.10
C GLY A 482 -6.95 -22.73 -11.54
N LEU A 483 -5.74 -23.20 -11.20
CA LEU A 483 -4.65 -22.34 -10.74
C LEU A 483 -4.30 -21.28 -11.79
N GLU A 484 -4.14 -20.03 -11.36
CA GLU A 484 -3.48 -19.02 -12.16
C GLU A 484 -1.98 -19.32 -12.21
N LYS A 485 -1.37 -19.25 -13.41
CA LYS A 485 0.02 -19.67 -13.64
C LYS A 485 0.78 -18.62 -14.45
N ALA A 486 1.85 -18.08 -13.90
CA ALA A 486 2.74 -17.15 -14.60
C ALA A 486 4.17 -17.66 -14.67
N ASN A 487 4.81 -17.47 -15.83
CA ASN A 487 6.24 -17.53 -16.02
C ASN A 487 6.74 -16.10 -16.22
N SER A 488 7.61 -15.66 -15.34
CA SER A 488 8.11 -14.27 -15.31
C SER A 488 9.63 -14.26 -15.45
N MET A 489 10.13 -13.27 -16.17
CA MET A 489 11.57 -12.98 -16.27
C MET A 489 11.82 -11.50 -16.23
N ASP A 490 12.91 -11.09 -15.62
CA ASP A 490 13.44 -9.74 -15.75
C ASP A 490 14.97 -9.73 -15.77
N ILE A 491 15.52 -8.71 -16.43
CA ILE A 491 16.94 -8.43 -16.51
C ILE A 491 17.14 -6.98 -16.11
N SER A 492 18.10 -6.73 -15.22
CA SER A 492 18.41 -5.38 -14.74
C SER A 492 19.90 -5.09 -14.89
N ALA A 493 20.19 -3.84 -15.30
CA ALA A 493 21.51 -3.26 -15.23
C ALA A 493 21.48 -2.08 -14.27
N GLN A 494 22.40 -2.07 -13.32
CA GLN A 494 22.56 -0.97 -12.35
C GLN A 494 23.99 -0.46 -12.41
N TRP A 495 24.10 0.87 -12.47
CA TRP A 495 25.38 1.56 -12.37
C TRP A 495 25.35 2.55 -11.22
N GLN A 496 26.44 2.61 -10.44
CA GLN A 496 26.58 3.55 -9.33
C GLN A 496 28.03 3.99 -9.19
N LYS A 497 28.27 5.30 -9.21
CA LYS A 497 29.58 5.90 -8.93
C LYS A 497 29.43 7.18 -8.14
N GLY A 498 29.82 7.14 -6.88
CA GLY A 498 29.59 8.27 -5.96
C GLY A 498 28.09 8.58 -5.82
N ALA A 499 27.71 9.82 -6.06
CA ALA A 499 26.32 10.28 -6.02
C ALA A 499 25.51 9.98 -7.32
N HIS A 500 26.18 9.52 -8.37
CA HIS A 500 25.52 9.17 -9.63
C HIS A 500 25.04 7.74 -9.59
N GLN A 501 23.80 7.51 -9.99
CA GLN A 501 23.22 6.17 -10.09
C GLN A 501 22.25 6.09 -11.27
N PHE A 502 22.17 4.90 -11.84
CA PHE A 502 21.28 4.55 -12.92
C PHE A 502 20.84 3.10 -12.77
N LYS A 503 19.57 2.84 -12.98
CA LYS A 503 19.00 1.49 -13.03
C LYS A 503 18.05 1.37 -14.21
N LEU A 504 18.19 0.28 -14.96
CA LEU A 504 17.28 -0.13 -16.03
C LEU A 504 16.87 -1.57 -15.81
N THR A 505 15.58 -1.85 -15.90
CA THR A 505 15.03 -3.20 -15.82
C THR A 505 14.09 -3.42 -17.00
N ALA A 506 14.25 -4.50 -17.73
CA ALA A 506 13.27 -5.00 -18.69
C ALA A 506 12.63 -6.26 -18.12
N PHE A 507 11.31 -6.41 -18.29
CA PHE A 507 10.57 -7.53 -17.72
C PHE A 507 9.51 -8.08 -18.68
N GLN A 508 9.19 -9.36 -18.47
CA GLN A 508 8.06 -10.02 -19.11
C GLN A 508 7.45 -11.05 -18.16
N SER A 509 6.12 -11.08 -18.08
CA SER A 509 5.33 -12.13 -17.42
C SER A 509 4.33 -12.71 -18.42
N ARG A 510 4.35 -14.02 -18.59
CA ARG A 510 3.44 -14.75 -19.46
C ARG A 510 2.58 -15.70 -18.64
N PHE A 511 1.28 -15.47 -18.68
CA PHE A 511 0.30 -16.29 -18.00
C PHE A 511 -0.23 -17.36 -18.95
N GLY A 512 -0.16 -18.62 -18.52
CA GLY A 512 -0.85 -19.73 -19.18
C GLY A 512 -2.33 -19.74 -18.81
N ASN A 513 -2.66 -19.25 -17.63
CA ASN A 513 -4.00 -19.05 -17.09
C ASN A 513 -3.98 -17.78 -16.23
N PHE A 514 -4.52 -16.66 -16.70
CA PHE A 514 -4.72 -15.40 -16.01
C PHE A 514 -6.21 -15.30 -15.68
N ILE A 515 -6.59 -15.19 -14.42
CA ILE A 515 -7.98 -15.08 -14.02
C ILE A 515 -8.38 -13.60 -14.15
N GLY A 516 -9.12 -13.28 -15.20
CA GLY A 516 -9.62 -11.94 -15.49
C GLY A 516 -11.13 -11.87 -15.34
N LEU A 517 -11.63 -10.71 -14.86
CA LEU A 517 -13.04 -10.36 -14.92
C LEU A 517 -13.30 -9.76 -16.30
N LEU A 518 -14.06 -10.44 -17.13
CA LEU A 518 -14.28 -10.12 -18.53
C LEU A 518 -15.78 -9.97 -18.83
N GLY A 519 -16.11 -9.00 -19.68
CA GLY A 519 -17.48 -8.77 -20.13
C GLY A 519 -18.06 -10.00 -20.87
N SER A 520 -19.34 -10.23 -20.67
CA SER A 520 -20.16 -11.16 -21.44
C SER A 520 -21.19 -10.37 -22.26
N LEU A 521 -22.00 -11.07 -23.04
CA LEU A 521 -23.15 -10.47 -23.74
C LEU A 521 -24.43 -10.51 -22.89
N GLU A 522 -24.35 -11.04 -21.68
CA GLU A 522 -25.47 -11.17 -20.76
C GLU A 522 -25.71 -9.86 -19.99
N VAL A 523 -26.97 -9.64 -19.63
CA VAL A 523 -27.42 -8.56 -18.75
C VAL A 523 -28.28 -9.20 -17.66
N GLU A 524 -28.05 -8.84 -16.40
CA GLU A 524 -28.81 -9.30 -15.24
C GLU A 524 -29.12 -8.09 -14.35
N ASP A 525 -30.37 -7.90 -13.96
CA ASP A 525 -30.89 -6.73 -13.22
C ASP A 525 -30.43 -5.38 -13.81
N ASP A 526 -30.54 -5.23 -15.14
CA ASP A 526 -30.10 -4.08 -15.92
C ASP A 526 -28.58 -3.79 -15.87
N LEU A 527 -27.79 -4.69 -15.30
CA LEU A 527 -26.33 -4.59 -15.22
C LEU A 527 -25.65 -5.52 -16.23
N PRO A 528 -24.58 -5.08 -16.94
CA PRO A 528 -23.79 -5.96 -17.78
C PRO A 528 -23.10 -7.02 -16.94
N VAL A 529 -23.23 -8.29 -17.34
CA VAL A 529 -22.60 -9.41 -16.63
C VAL A 529 -21.12 -9.50 -17.00
N GLN A 530 -20.27 -9.49 -15.99
CA GLN A 530 -18.85 -9.79 -16.10
C GLN A 530 -18.55 -11.11 -15.41
N ILE A 531 -17.73 -11.95 -16.06
CA ILE A 531 -17.46 -13.31 -15.60
C ILE A 531 -15.96 -13.48 -15.35
N TYR A 532 -15.60 -14.08 -14.22
CA TYR A 532 -14.22 -14.46 -13.93
C TYR A 532 -13.82 -15.65 -14.80
N GLN A 533 -12.85 -15.42 -15.69
CA GLN A 533 -12.42 -16.42 -16.68
C GLN A 533 -10.90 -16.56 -16.70
N GLY A 534 -10.43 -17.78 -16.97
CA GLY A 534 -9.03 -18.06 -17.20
C GLY A 534 -8.64 -17.81 -18.66
N VAL A 535 -7.74 -16.84 -18.91
CA VAL A 535 -7.22 -16.52 -20.24
C VAL A 535 -5.70 -16.58 -20.29
N ARG A 536 -5.13 -16.73 -21.49
CA ARG A 536 -3.70 -16.54 -21.67
C ARG A 536 -3.41 -15.06 -21.77
N ALA A 537 -2.43 -14.57 -21.02
CA ALA A 537 -2.07 -13.15 -21.04
C ALA A 537 -0.55 -12.94 -21.05
N LYS A 538 -0.13 -11.79 -21.54
CA LYS A 538 1.29 -11.37 -21.57
C LYS A 538 1.40 -9.94 -21.12
N PHE A 539 2.24 -9.72 -20.10
CA PHE A 539 2.65 -8.42 -19.59
C PHE A 539 4.12 -8.23 -19.90
N SER A 540 4.53 -7.11 -20.46
CA SER A 540 5.94 -6.81 -20.75
C SER A 540 6.18 -5.31 -20.66
N GLY A 541 7.41 -4.92 -20.32
CA GLY A 541 7.74 -3.51 -20.18
C GLY A 541 9.15 -3.26 -19.72
N PHE A 542 9.40 -2.01 -19.39
CA PHE A 542 10.65 -1.58 -18.80
C PHE A 542 10.41 -0.56 -17.68
N GLU A 543 11.39 -0.48 -16.79
CA GLU A 543 11.47 0.49 -15.70
C GLU A 543 12.88 1.08 -15.70
N THR A 544 13.02 2.39 -15.61
CA THR A 544 14.31 3.05 -15.42
C THR A 544 14.21 4.16 -14.40
N SER A 545 15.27 4.38 -13.67
CA SER A 545 15.42 5.50 -12.75
C SER A 545 16.90 5.86 -12.58
N GLY A 546 17.15 7.08 -12.20
CA GLY A 546 18.51 7.51 -11.93
C GLY A 546 18.58 8.84 -11.20
N GLN A 547 19.80 9.13 -10.78
CA GLN A 547 20.19 10.38 -10.16
C GLN A 547 21.56 10.78 -10.68
N TRP A 548 21.71 12.05 -11.03
CA TRP A 548 22.98 12.60 -11.49
C TRP A 548 23.32 13.86 -10.71
N ARG A 549 24.44 13.88 -10.03
CA ARG A 549 24.96 15.08 -9.35
C ARG A 549 25.40 16.09 -10.39
N LEU A 550 24.69 17.24 -10.49
CA LEU A 550 25.01 18.33 -11.41
C LEU A 550 26.04 19.31 -10.80
N ALA A 551 25.92 19.58 -9.50
CA ALA A 551 26.80 20.50 -8.79
C ALA A 551 26.98 20.10 -7.34
N GLN A 552 28.17 20.41 -6.79
CA GLN A 552 28.56 20.20 -5.40
C GLN A 552 29.56 21.29 -4.96
N SER A 553 29.04 22.48 -4.65
CA SER A 553 29.86 23.60 -4.15
C SER A 553 29.27 24.18 -2.86
N ALA A 554 28.34 25.13 -2.96
CA ALA A 554 27.62 25.70 -1.82
C ALA A 554 26.42 24.82 -1.37
N GLY A 555 26.31 23.63 -1.85
CA GLY A 555 25.25 22.65 -1.66
C GLY A 555 25.33 21.57 -2.72
N THR A 556 24.31 20.73 -2.80
CA THR A 556 24.21 19.69 -3.83
C THR A 556 23.04 19.98 -4.74
N LEU A 557 23.22 19.82 -6.05
CA LEU A 557 22.14 19.84 -7.04
C LEU A 557 22.17 18.54 -7.81
N ASP A 558 21.09 17.77 -7.69
CA ASP A 558 20.92 16.48 -8.34
C ASP A 558 19.77 16.55 -9.34
N LEU A 559 19.99 16.02 -10.54
CA LEU A 559 18.95 15.67 -11.49
C LEU A 559 18.47 14.25 -11.17
N THR A 560 17.19 14.08 -10.96
CA THR A 560 16.55 12.77 -10.83
C THR A 560 15.63 12.52 -12.00
N TRP A 561 15.50 11.26 -12.42
CA TRP A 561 14.55 10.86 -13.46
C TRP A 561 14.00 9.47 -13.21
N ARG A 562 12.84 9.21 -13.79
CA ARG A 562 12.21 7.91 -13.89
C ARG A 562 11.46 7.77 -15.21
N ALA A 563 11.37 6.55 -15.72
CA ALA A 563 10.47 6.21 -16.79
C ALA A 563 10.02 4.75 -16.66
N ASP A 564 8.81 4.48 -17.04
CA ASP A 564 8.28 3.12 -17.11
C ASP A 564 7.17 3.01 -18.17
N ALA A 565 7.06 1.83 -18.74
CA ALA A 565 5.99 1.47 -19.64
C ALA A 565 5.61 0.01 -19.46
N VAL A 566 4.32 -0.26 -19.55
CA VAL A 566 3.75 -1.61 -19.50
C VAL A 566 2.86 -1.84 -20.72
N ARG A 567 3.02 -2.99 -21.34
CA ARG A 567 2.11 -3.51 -22.35
C ARG A 567 1.53 -4.82 -21.89
N ALA A 568 0.20 -4.90 -21.80
CA ALA A 568 -0.51 -6.13 -21.44
C ALA A 568 -1.51 -6.50 -22.54
N ILE A 569 -1.56 -7.79 -22.88
CA ILE A 569 -2.38 -8.33 -23.98
C ILE A 569 -3.03 -9.62 -23.53
N ASN A 570 -4.33 -9.75 -23.79
CA ASN A 570 -5.04 -11.02 -23.81
C ASN A 570 -4.61 -11.79 -25.07
N LEU A 571 -3.94 -12.93 -24.90
CA LEU A 571 -3.42 -13.71 -26.01
C LEU A 571 -4.48 -14.59 -26.70
N ASN A 572 -5.68 -14.68 -26.15
CA ASN A 572 -6.80 -15.40 -26.77
C ASN A 572 -7.49 -14.54 -27.83
N THR A 573 -7.72 -13.24 -27.51
CA THR A 573 -8.40 -12.26 -28.39
C THR A 573 -7.46 -11.32 -29.09
N ASN A 574 -6.18 -11.23 -28.65
CA ASN A 574 -5.18 -10.24 -29.06
C ASN A 574 -5.52 -8.79 -28.68
N GLU A 575 -6.44 -8.58 -27.76
CA GLU A 575 -6.83 -7.27 -27.26
C GLU A 575 -5.93 -6.80 -26.12
N ALA A 576 -5.93 -5.49 -25.88
CA ALA A 576 -5.28 -4.91 -24.71
C ALA A 576 -5.99 -5.35 -23.43
N MET A 577 -5.23 -5.55 -22.34
CA MET A 577 -5.79 -5.72 -21.01
C MET A 577 -6.25 -4.35 -20.47
N PRO A 578 -7.31 -4.32 -19.64
CA PRO A 578 -7.83 -3.07 -19.08
C PRO A 578 -6.87 -2.48 -18.02
N ARG A 579 -7.03 -1.19 -17.74
CA ARG A 579 -6.40 -0.46 -16.63
C ARG A 579 -4.87 -0.51 -16.62
N ILE A 580 -4.25 -0.51 -17.79
CA ILE A 580 -2.79 -0.49 -17.93
C ILE A 580 -2.29 0.96 -18.01
N ALA A 581 -1.32 1.31 -17.15
CA ALA A 581 -0.69 2.61 -17.18
C ALA A 581 0.01 2.85 -18.54
N PRO A 582 -0.11 4.06 -19.14
CA PRO A 582 0.64 4.42 -20.33
C PRO A 582 2.14 4.57 -20.05
N LEU A 583 2.94 4.92 -21.05
CA LEU A 583 4.31 5.39 -20.83
C LEU A 583 4.30 6.60 -19.90
N ARG A 584 5.11 6.53 -18.82
CA ARG A 584 5.29 7.63 -17.87
C ARG A 584 6.74 8.07 -17.85
N LEU A 585 6.96 9.38 -17.80
CA LEU A 585 8.27 10.01 -17.65
C LEU A 585 8.21 11.02 -16.52
N GLY A 586 9.12 10.92 -15.58
CA GLY A 586 9.29 11.91 -14.52
C GLY A 586 10.72 12.43 -14.50
N ALA A 587 10.88 13.73 -14.25
CA ALA A 587 12.19 14.31 -13.99
C ALA A 587 12.07 15.42 -12.94
N GLY A 588 13.14 15.64 -12.19
CA GLY A 588 13.18 16.68 -11.16
C GLY A 588 14.58 17.09 -10.76
N LEU A 589 14.69 18.31 -10.25
CA LEU A 589 15.88 18.86 -9.65
C LEU A 589 15.72 18.81 -8.13
N VAL A 590 16.69 18.21 -7.47
CA VAL A 590 16.80 18.16 -6.00
C VAL A 590 17.98 19.02 -5.58
N HIS A 591 17.71 20.02 -4.78
CA HIS A 591 18.75 20.89 -4.21
C HIS A 591 18.78 20.74 -2.69
N ALA A 592 19.99 20.61 -2.11
CA ALA A 592 20.18 20.59 -0.67
C ALA A 592 21.38 21.47 -0.27
N THR A 593 21.17 22.39 0.67
CA THR A 593 22.20 23.27 1.20
C THR A 593 21.94 23.57 2.67
N GLY A 594 22.93 23.30 3.54
CA GLY A 594 22.80 23.47 4.98
C GLY A 594 21.57 22.72 5.54
N ALA A 595 20.63 23.47 6.10
CA ALA A 595 19.39 22.95 6.66
C ALA A 595 18.22 22.87 5.65
N TRP A 596 18.41 23.39 4.43
CA TRP A 596 17.37 23.44 3.40
C TRP A 596 17.48 22.31 2.40
N SER A 597 16.34 21.78 2.01
CA SER A 597 16.21 20.90 0.85
C SER A 597 15.02 21.32 0.01
N SER A 598 15.12 21.21 -1.31
CA SER A 598 14.05 21.54 -2.24
C SER A 598 14.04 20.57 -3.40
N HIS A 599 12.87 20.40 -4.00
CA HIS A 599 12.64 19.61 -5.20
C HIS A 599 11.65 20.35 -6.09
N LEU A 600 11.91 20.37 -7.38
CA LEU A 600 10.97 20.77 -8.41
C LEU A 600 11.01 19.72 -9.52
N GLY A 601 9.87 19.18 -9.89
CA GLY A 601 9.79 18.13 -10.88
C GLY A 601 8.46 18.09 -11.60
N PHE A 602 8.39 17.20 -12.58
CA PHE A 602 7.17 16.91 -13.33
C PHE A 602 7.03 15.41 -13.57
N ASP A 603 5.79 14.98 -13.80
CA ASP A 603 5.41 13.66 -14.25
C ASP A 603 4.53 13.81 -15.50
N TRP A 604 5.05 13.34 -16.61
CA TRP A 604 4.33 13.27 -17.88
C TRP A 604 3.79 11.86 -18.08
N HIS A 605 2.53 11.77 -18.47
CA HIS A 605 1.82 10.56 -18.83
C HIS A 605 1.42 10.64 -20.29
N ALA A 606 1.77 9.65 -21.08
CA ALA A 606 1.32 9.56 -22.47
C ALA A 606 -0.20 9.31 -22.54
N ALA A 607 -0.78 9.57 -23.70
CA ALA A 607 -2.14 9.13 -23.98
C ALA A 607 -2.24 7.59 -23.90
N GLN A 608 -3.33 7.10 -23.29
CA GLN A 608 -3.62 5.66 -23.30
C GLN A 608 -4.71 5.36 -24.33
N ASN A 609 -4.23 4.98 -25.53
CA ASN A 609 -5.10 4.60 -26.65
C ASN A 609 -5.23 3.09 -26.83
N ARG A 610 -4.52 2.30 -25.97
CA ARG A 610 -4.51 0.84 -26.02
C ARG A 610 -5.38 0.31 -24.88
N VAL A 611 -6.65 0.29 -25.14
CA VAL A 611 -7.71 -0.15 -24.21
C VAL A 611 -8.50 -1.30 -24.86
N PRO A 612 -9.20 -2.12 -24.07
CA PRO A 612 -10.14 -3.11 -24.60
C PRO A 612 -11.23 -2.42 -25.44
N GLU A 613 -11.87 -3.18 -26.32
CA GLU A 613 -13.04 -2.72 -27.06
C GLU A 613 -14.13 -2.19 -26.11
N GLY A 614 -14.76 -1.07 -26.45
CA GLY A 614 -15.77 -0.41 -25.62
C GLY A 614 -15.24 0.39 -24.44
N SER A 615 -13.94 0.32 -24.10
CA SER A 615 -13.33 1.13 -23.03
C SER A 615 -12.89 2.51 -23.54
N LEU A 616 -12.91 3.50 -22.64
CA LEU A 616 -12.51 4.87 -22.96
C LEU A 616 -10.99 5.06 -22.93
N THR A 617 -10.48 5.84 -23.88
CA THR A 617 -9.08 6.29 -23.91
C THR A 617 -8.85 7.48 -22.99
N THR A 618 -7.61 7.72 -22.59
CA THR A 618 -7.24 8.92 -21.81
C THR A 618 -6.20 9.77 -22.54
N PRO A 619 -6.33 11.10 -22.55
CA PRO A 619 -5.36 11.99 -23.15
C PRO A 619 -4.05 12.04 -22.36
N ALA A 620 -2.99 12.51 -23.01
CA ALA A 620 -1.72 12.80 -22.34
C ALA A 620 -1.84 14.00 -21.41
N PHE A 621 -1.07 14.00 -20.32
CA PHE A 621 -1.02 15.14 -19.40
C PHE A 621 0.34 15.24 -18.70
N THR A 622 0.61 16.41 -18.07
CA THR A 622 1.80 16.66 -17.26
C THR A 622 1.40 17.28 -15.93
N LEU A 623 1.85 16.67 -14.84
CA LEU A 623 1.69 17.21 -13.50
C LEU A 623 3.03 17.77 -13.01
N TRP A 624 3.06 19.07 -12.68
CA TRP A 624 4.21 19.70 -12.03
C TRP A 624 4.03 19.68 -10.52
N HIS A 625 5.10 19.36 -9.80
CA HIS A 625 5.10 19.33 -8.34
C HIS A 625 6.43 19.83 -7.77
N GLY A 626 6.38 20.33 -6.57
CA GLY A 626 7.58 20.77 -5.87
C GLY A 626 7.42 20.74 -4.38
N HIS A 627 8.54 20.67 -3.66
CA HIS A 627 8.57 20.83 -2.22
C HIS A 627 9.83 21.54 -1.74
N VAL A 628 9.71 22.14 -0.57
CA VAL A 628 10.84 22.69 0.18
C VAL A 628 10.74 22.23 1.63
N ALA A 629 11.88 21.92 2.24
CA ALA A 629 11.94 21.59 3.66
C ALA A 629 13.10 22.31 4.34
N TYR A 630 12.89 22.64 5.62
CA TYR A 630 13.85 23.28 6.48
C TYR A 630 14.01 22.50 7.77
N LYS A 631 15.23 22.07 8.08
CA LYS A 631 15.58 21.33 9.29
C LYS A 631 16.11 22.28 10.35
N GLN A 632 15.34 22.53 11.39
CA GLN A 632 15.68 23.36 12.53
C GLN A 632 16.04 22.49 13.74
N LYS A 633 17.16 22.78 14.38
CA LYS A 633 17.54 22.16 15.65
C LYS A 633 17.19 23.10 16.79
N VAL A 634 16.45 22.62 17.80
CA VAL A 634 16.02 23.41 18.95
C VAL A 634 16.15 22.55 20.22
N SER A 635 17.09 22.90 21.11
CA SER A 635 17.20 22.29 22.45
C SER A 635 16.98 20.76 22.51
N GLY A 636 17.80 19.99 21.79
CA GLY A 636 17.69 18.50 21.76
C GLY A 636 16.64 17.95 20.80
N SER A 637 15.78 18.79 20.22
CA SER A 637 14.75 18.40 19.27
C SER A 637 15.12 18.82 17.84
N VAL A 638 14.52 18.12 16.86
CA VAL A 638 14.64 18.45 15.44
C VAL A 638 13.25 18.72 14.89
N LEU A 639 13.04 19.93 14.35
CA LEU A 639 11.84 20.32 13.63
C LEU A 639 12.14 20.30 12.13
N ASN A 640 11.38 19.52 11.38
CA ASN A 640 11.42 19.51 9.93
C ASN A 640 10.14 20.18 9.40
N TRP A 641 10.27 21.46 9.01
CA TRP A 641 9.22 22.21 8.34
C TRP A 641 9.18 21.85 6.88
N PHE A 642 8.02 21.71 6.29
CA PHE A 642 7.91 21.47 4.85
C PHE A 642 6.70 22.18 4.24
N ALA A 643 6.88 22.56 2.99
CA ALA A 643 5.85 23.00 2.09
C ALA A 643 5.92 22.18 0.80
N ARG A 644 4.78 21.73 0.29
CA ARG A 644 4.65 20.98 -0.96
C ARG A 644 3.54 21.58 -1.81
N VAL A 645 3.74 21.58 -3.13
CA VAL A 645 2.71 21.93 -4.11
C VAL A 645 2.56 20.75 -5.05
N ASP A 646 1.34 20.28 -5.19
CA ASP A 646 0.94 19.25 -6.16
C ASP A 646 0.14 19.90 -7.28
N ASN A 647 0.27 19.36 -8.50
CA ASN A 647 -0.41 19.84 -9.70
C ASN A 647 -0.30 21.38 -9.84
N LEU A 648 0.93 21.92 -9.82
CA LEU A 648 1.21 23.36 -9.85
C LEU A 648 0.54 24.07 -11.04
N SER A 649 0.50 23.42 -12.21
CA SER A 649 -0.16 23.92 -13.42
C SER A 649 -1.69 23.88 -13.36
N ASN A 650 -2.27 23.27 -12.32
CA ASN A 650 -3.72 23.04 -12.21
C ASN A 650 -4.29 22.28 -13.41
N GLN A 651 -3.56 21.28 -13.89
CA GLN A 651 -3.91 20.47 -15.06
C GLN A 651 -5.14 19.60 -14.76
N TRP A 652 -6.07 19.55 -15.69
CA TRP A 652 -7.19 18.61 -15.70
C TRP A 652 -6.73 17.29 -16.31
N ALA A 653 -6.93 16.17 -15.60
CA ALA A 653 -6.46 14.86 -16.04
C ALA A 653 -7.26 13.71 -15.41
N TYR A 654 -7.21 12.54 -16.05
CA TYR A 654 -7.78 11.28 -15.58
C TYR A 654 -6.72 10.19 -15.53
N SER A 655 -6.85 9.26 -14.57
CA SER A 655 -5.97 8.10 -14.49
C SER A 655 -6.45 7.01 -15.45
N ALA A 656 -5.58 6.58 -16.35
CA ALA A 656 -5.85 5.46 -17.26
C ALA A 656 -6.00 4.10 -16.53
N THR A 657 -5.57 4.03 -15.27
CA THR A 657 -5.66 2.83 -14.44
C THR A 657 -6.93 2.80 -13.56
N SER A 658 -7.69 3.89 -13.54
CA SER A 658 -8.99 3.96 -12.85
C SER A 658 -10.06 3.19 -13.64
N ILE A 659 -10.80 2.33 -12.95
CA ILE A 659 -11.97 1.68 -13.53
C ILE A 659 -13.04 2.72 -13.89
N LEU A 660 -13.17 3.78 -13.08
CA LEU A 660 -14.15 4.85 -13.24
C LEU A 660 -13.99 5.64 -14.53
N THR A 661 -12.82 5.56 -15.17
CA THR A 661 -12.63 6.18 -16.50
C THR A 661 -13.63 5.61 -17.51
N SER A 662 -13.99 4.33 -17.42
CA SER A 662 -14.96 3.68 -18.32
C SER A 662 -16.33 3.42 -17.68
N THR A 663 -16.42 3.12 -16.38
CA THR A 663 -17.68 2.75 -15.70
C THR A 663 -18.45 3.98 -15.18
N ALA A 664 -17.75 5.06 -14.80
CA ALA A 664 -18.36 6.30 -14.36
C ALA A 664 -17.59 7.52 -14.92
N PRO A 665 -17.66 7.75 -16.24
CA PRO A 665 -16.89 8.81 -16.89
C PRO A 665 -17.15 10.18 -16.27
N GLY A 666 -16.09 10.93 -15.99
CA GLY A 666 -16.19 12.27 -15.41
C GLY A 666 -16.19 12.32 -13.87
N LYS A 667 -16.49 11.24 -13.17
CA LYS A 667 -16.64 11.24 -11.70
C LYS A 667 -15.30 11.34 -10.94
N ALA A 668 -14.20 10.79 -11.47
CA ALA A 668 -12.92 10.67 -10.77
C ALA A 668 -11.74 11.33 -11.51
N PRO A 669 -11.76 12.66 -11.76
CA PRO A 669 -10.56 13.34 -12.25
C PRO A 669 -9.47 13.36 -11.17
N LEU A 670 -8.21 13.53 -11.59
CA LEU A 670 -7.11 13.73 -10.65
C LEU A 670 -7.25 15.08 -9.92
N PRO A 671 -6.74 15.17 -8.67
CA PRO A 671 -6.81 16.40 -7.87
C PRO A 671 -6.23 17.62 -8.58
N GLY A 672 -6.87 18.76 -8.42
CA GLY A 672 -6.36 20.05 -8.86
C GLY A 672 -5.17 20.50 -8.00
N ARG A 673 -4.72 21.75 -8.22
CA ARG A 673 -3.61 22.33 -7.47
C ARG A 673 -3.89 22.36 -5.97
N SER A 674 -2.93 21.82 -5.20
CA SER A 674 -2.96 21.79 -3.74
C SER A 674 -1.63 22.23 -3.15
N VAL A 675 -1.68 23.06 -2.11
CA VAL A 675 -0.52 23.41 -1.27
C VAL A 675 -0.68 22.66 0.06
N LYS A 676 0.34 21.89 0.44
CA LYS A 676 0.45 21.20 1.72
C LYS A 676 1.55 21.83 2.56
N LEU A 677 1.26 22.18 3.79
CA LEU A 677 2.22 22.71 4.78
C LEU A 677 2.26 21.76 5.97
N GLY A 678 3.42 21.57 6.56
CA GLY A 678 3.51 20.74 7.75
C GLY A 678 4.81 20.89 8.51
N VAL A 679 4.82 20.30 9.71
CA VAL A 679 5.98 20.18 10.58
C VAL A 679 6.03 18.78 11.17
N LEU A 680 7.23 18.19 11.18
CA LEU A 680 7.56 16.96 11.89
C LEU A 680 8.57 17.31 12.98
N ALA A 681 8.17 17.22 14.24
CA ALA A 681 9.03 17.37 15.41
C ALA A 681 9.51 15.98 15.86
N SER A 682 10.80 15.86 16.21
CA SER A 682 11.39 14.63 16.77
C SER A 682 12.27 15.01 17.96
N PHE A 683 12.18 14.28 19.07
CA PHE A 683 12.91 14.51 20.32
C PHE A 683 13.30 13.20 20.98
#